data_4b555ef45f079e137949e6a4419dc2c3
#
_entry.id   4b555ef45f079e137949e6a4419dc2c3
#
_cell.length_a   1.000
_cell.length_b   1.000
_cell.length_c   1.000
_cell.angle_alpha   90.00
_cell.angle_beta   90.00
_cell.angle_gamma   90.00
#
_symmetry.space_group_name_H-M   'P 1'
#
loop_
_entity.id
_entity.type
_entity.pdbx_description
1 polymer ?
#
loop_
_entity_poly.entity_id
_entity_poly.type
_entity_poly.pdbx_seq_one_letter_code
_entity_poly.pdbx_strand_id
1 'polypeptide(L)'
;MEWESYVQGLLAEKDALDELEVSLDAGKSHTDFPPVIRASVRILDRILEDGGRLNLFVFPEKQQMLFLFMLAKVIHNLTGGKIGFSYDPSQFKLGEKVKLGNAILEYLGITDNGMGQQCIKFRTSDVTITAPIDYMPVLQHVKTNLRISSHKKYVAEKNRLKEKLTQINVDSILLELESYKSHFNKSIAYISSVSTTKAKLNDCLLDNHKIEDILYLGQANYEGEIRNISTGQLDGNPALVLASDLFAANATAAMCHPFQSMIIDVTNIHQALSQLDALDEAIALRIPLLCITDTPNAFELAEFRKRGFRVWRWDSVSLTGDLMPGESFLDGRLRNCFSHSINYCSISDPVLSECMMRLSRQKHGIADQSSEVIKLYDQLVELTFRALRETMHFESWQTEEALHVYDICKNLNLSESSFVPDDMAKDLNFAADTLKEIYGSQTPLPKNQAMKEWFISKGNDRKVCIVVPENADRKNVREYWHRVCLINKTKCEIDVFYPTEYCNLRLTRFDTTIIIGWMRREAMRKVIFSYATRNYEVFLYECERRWKNNEERSWAKAVSASDNKEIIRKTLSNPRSEISVTKWEADQRYASDDETEDLTELEQTLKENKFRQYTKGTEGVKAEKVRAIPVSYIGGYVAFYRLEHKVLQVTNILNGISDKIRIVTPEKLEEGDFVIVREADQDLIREIADRILAAEGKTGLRELSGKWREPIAIELALSASTRETVYRKLKNAGCRKGMITFSNWIDDEDMIAPQDKEDIRIIAEAFDNETLRELLDKVYDAAKEVRRAHTQAGMQLSKLLKQKIAQELKDQEISDIYNIWEPIAFDVEGVGTVKLLKVIDIETEMEIGAAMTNRLLSE
;
A
#
# COMPACT_ATOMS: atom_id res chain seq x y z
N MET A 1 27.95 -4.76 25.54
CA MET A 1 27.33 -3.41 25.40
C MET A 1 25.83 -3.62 25.56
N GLU A 2 25.18 -2.84 26.39
CA GLU A 2 23.74 -2.90 26.50
C GLU A 2 23.09 -2.25 25.27
N TRP A 3 21.93 -2.74 24.88
CA TRP A 3 21.19 -2.24 23.72
C TRP A 3 20.92 -0.74 23.81
N GLU A 4 20.51 -0.27 25.00
CA GLU A 4 20.25 1.15 25.27
C GLU A 4 21.49 2.01 25.02
N SER A 5 22.66 1.55 25.45
CA SER A 5 23.92 2.26 25.19
C SER A 5 24.27 2.33 23.70
N TYR A 6 23.93 1.31 22.93
CA TYR A 6 24.09 1.32 21.47
C TYR A 6 23.20 2.39 20.83
N VAL A 7 21.91 2.42 21.21
CA VAL A 7 20.94 3.42 20.72
C VAL A 7 21.38 4.85 21.10
N GLN A 8 21.81 5.06 22.35
CA GLN A 8 22.35 6.34 22.81
C GLN A 8 23.56 6.76 21.99
N GLY A 9 24.45 5.82 21.66
CA GLY A 9 25.59 6.06 20.77
C GLY A 9 25.16 6.52 19.39
N LEU A 10 24.12 5.88 18.80
CA LEU A 10 23.56 6.30 17.52
C LEU A 10 22.99 7.72 17.59
N LEU A 11 22.26 8.06 18.65
CA LEU A 11 21.61 9.36 18.81
C LEU A 11 22.60 10.47 19.18
N ALA A 12 23.77 10.12 19.73
CA ALA A 12 24.83 11.08 20.02
C ALA A 12 25.60 11.54 18.78
N GLU A 13 25.52 10.79 17.68
CA GLU A 13 26.06 11.22 16.38
C GLU A 13 25.18 12.36 15.85
N LYS A 14 25.76 13.57 15.76
CA LYS A 14 25.02 14.71 15.22
C LYS A 14 25.24 14.84 13.71
N ASP A 15 24.16 15.08 12.99
CA ASP A 15 24.16 15.31 11.55
C ASP A 15 23.07 16.32 11.15
N ALA A 16 22.88 16.51 9.85
CA ALA A 16 21.89 17.44 9.32
C ALA A 16 20.45 17.19 9.81
N LEU A 17 20.11 15.95 10.17
CA LEU A 17 18.77 15.60 10.66
C LEU A 17 18.50 16.07 12.10
N ASP A 18 19.54 16.41 12.85
CA ASP A 18 19.41 16.94 14.22
C ASP A 18 19.15 18.45 14.25
N GLU A 19 19.35 19.14 13.12
CA GLU A 19 19.23 20.61 13.03
C GLU A 19 17.99 21.06 12.24
N LEU A 20 17.33 20.13 11.52
CA LEU A 20 16.20 20.44 10.66
C LEU A 20 14.87 20.13 11.34
N GLU A 21 13.94 21.06 11.27
CA GLU A 21 12.54 20.85 11.64
C GLU A 21 11.71 20.39 10.44
N VAL A 22 10.80 19.46 10.66
CA VAL A 22 9.87 18.97 9.66
C VAL A 22 8.43 19.24 10.08
N SER A 23 7.60 19.66 9.14
CA SER A 23 6.15 19.77 9.31
C SER A 23 5.46 18.89 8.26
N LEU A 24 4.47 18.10 8.67
CA LEU A 24 3.68 17.22 7.80
C LEU A 24 2.26 17.75 7.52
N ASP A 25 1.90 18.89 8.07
CA ASP A 25 0.54 19.46 8.05
C ASP A 25 0.50 20.90 7.55
N ALA A 26 1.31 21.20 6.55
CA ALA A 26 1.43 22.52 5.92
C ALA A 26 1.81 23.64 6.90
N GLY A 27 2.67 23.32 7.87
CA GLY A 27 3.22 24.31 8.82
C GLY A 27 2.37 24.57 10.06
N LYS A 28 1.36 23.75 10.35
CA LYS A 28 0.58 23.88 11.59
C LYS A 28 1.35 23.39 12.81
N SER A 29 2.18 22.38 12.63
CA SER A 29 3.06 21.84 13.66
C SER A 29 4.46 21.63 13.11
N HIS A 30 5.48 21.97 13.88
CA HIS A 30 6.88 21.73 13.58
C HIS A 30 7.45 20.78 14.62
N THR A 31 8.27 19.85 14.19
CA THR A 31 8.92 18.86 15.05
C THR A 31 10.28 18.49 14.46
N ASP A 32 11.22 18.12 15.31
CA ASP A 32 12.47 17.51 14.88
C ASP A 32 12.19 16.16 14.19
N PHE A 33 13.13 15.69 13.38
CA PHE A 33 13.05 14.32 12.88
C PHE A 33 13.02 13.34 14.06
N PRO A 34 12.01 12.44 14.11
CA PRO A 34 11.87 11.49 15.21
C PRO A 34 13.16 10.71 15.46
N PRO A 35 13.59 10.52 16.72
CA PRO A 35 14.84 9.82 17.03
C PRO A 35 14.94 8.43 16.44
N VAL A 36 13.82 7.70 16.33
CA VAL A 36 13.76 6.38 15.69
C VAL A 36 14.11 6.46 14.19
N ILE A 37 13.71 7.53 13.50
CA ILE A 37 14.05 7.76 12.08
C ILE A 37 15.53 8.05 11.95
N ARG A 38 16.07 8.96 12.78
CA ARG A 38 17.52 9.28 12.80
C ARG A 38 18.37 8.03 13.08
N ALA A 39 18.00 7.26 14.11
CA ALA A 39 18.67 5.99 14.42
C ALA A 39 18.57 5.00 13.24
N SER A 40 17.42 4.90 12.57
CA SER A 40 17.23 4.00 11.43
C SER A 40 18.11 4.35 10.24
N VAL A 41 18.24 5.64 9.91
CA VAL A 41 19.12 6.10 8.83
C VAL A 41 20.58 5.74 9.15
N ARG A 42 21.04 5.99 10.37
CA ARG A 42 22.40 5.68 10.81
C ARG A 42 22.69 4.18 10.84
N ILE A 43 21.70 3.37 11.25
CA ILE A 43 21.82 1.91 11.19
C ILE A 43 21.96 1.45 9.73
N LEU A 44 21.14 1.99 8.83
CA LEU A 44 21.23 1.63 7.41
C LEU A 44 22.58 1.99 6.82
N ASP A 45 23.12 3.16 7.14
CA ASP A 45 24.45 3.55 6.63
C ASP A 45 25.55 2.60 7.09
N ARG A 46 25.54 2.22 8.37
CA ARG A 46 26.47 1.20 8.90
C ARG A 46 26.31 -0.15 8.23
N ILE A 47 25.07 -0.55 7.90
CA ILE A 47 24.80 -1.78 7.15
C ILE A 47 25.37 -1.69 5.73
N LEU A 48 25.20 -0.55 5.07
CA LEU A 48 25.74 -0.30 3.73
C LEU A 48 27.27 -0.26 3.71
N GLU A 49 27.90 0.33 4.71
CA GLU A 49 29.35 0.33 4.89
C GLU A 49 29.92 -1.09 5.08
N ASP A 50 29.18 -1.97 5.80
CA ASP A 50 29.49 -3.41 5.93
C ASP A 50 29.16 -4.23 4.65
N GLY A 51 28.78 -3.57 3.56
CA GLY A 51 28.44 -4.19 2.28
C GLY A 51 27.06 -4.82 2.19
N GLY A 52 26.17 -4.58 3.17
CA GLY A 52 24.80 -5.08 3.20
C GLY A 52 23.89 -4.30 2.24
N ARG A 53 23.64 -4.82 1.04
CA ARG A 53 22.87 -4.12 -0.01
C ARG A 53 21.37 -4.36 0.05
N LEU A 54 20.91 -5.48 0.62
CA LEU A 54 19.53 -5.89 0.65
C LEU A 54 19.02 -5.81 2.08
N ASN A 55 18.09 -4.89 2.34
CA ASN A 55 17.61 -4.61 3.68
C ASN A 55 16.08 -4.49 3.71
N LEU A 56 15.47 -5.04 4.75
CA LEU A 56 14.05 -4.91 5.05
C LEU A 56 13.91 -4.29 6.43
N PHE A 57 13.30 -3.11 6.51
CA PHE A 57 12.99 -2.47 7.78
C PHE A 57 11.51 -2.63 8.11
N VAL A 58 11.24 -3.07 9.33
CA VAL A 58 9.88 -3.23 9.87
C VAL A 58 9.65 -2.15 10.92
N PHE A 59 8.70 -1.26 10.66
CA PHE A 59 8.32 -0.17 11.57
C PHE A 59 6.96 -0.44 12.23
N PRO A 60 6.72 0.10 13.43
CA PRO A 60 5.42 0.00 14.10
C PRO A 60 4.28 0.73 13.37
N GLU A 61 4.60 1.73 12.56
CA GLU A 61 3.66 2.51 11.76
C GLU A 61 4.32 2.82 10.42
N LYS A 62 3.60 2.57 9.31
CA LYS A 62 4.19 2.67 8.00
C LYS A 62 3.98 4.00 7.29
N GLN A 63 2.79 4.60 7.42
CA GLN A 63 2.39 5.68 6.53
C GLN A 63 3.21 6.96 6.69
N GLN A 64 3.50 7.33 7.94
CA GLN A 64 4.30 8.50 8.23
C GLN A 64 5.78 8.15 8.36
N MET A 65 6.12 7.03 9.01
CA MET A 65 7.50 6.61 9.20
C MET A 65 8.21 6.34 7.89
N LEU A 66 7.55 5.69 6.94
CA LEU A 66 8.10 5.47 5.61
C LEU A 66 8.42 6.79 4.89
N PHE A 67 7.49 7.75 4.92
CA PHE A 67 7.69 9.05 4.28
C PHE A 67 8.82 9.85 4.96
N LEU A 68 8.82 9.90 6.29
CA LEU A 68 9.87 10.57 7.05
C LEU A 68 11.23 9.89 6.89
N PHE A 69 11.26 8.56 6.85
CA PHE A 69 12.49 7.83 6.58
C PHE A 69 13.04 8.12 5.19
N MET A 70 12.18 8.10 4.17
CA MET A 70 12.57 8.46 2.81
C MET A 70 13.17 9.87 2.77
N LEU A 71 12.47 10.85 3.35
CA LEU A 71 12.93 12.24 3.38
C LEU A 71 14.26 12.38 4.13
N ALA A 72 14.35 11.78 5.32
CA ALA A 72 15.57 11.78 6.13
C ALA A 72 16.75 11.16 5.39
N LYS A 73 16.51 10.01 4.70
CA LYS A 73 17.57 9.34 3.92
C LYS A 73 18.02 10.17 2.73
N VAL A 74 17.12 10.86 2.04
CA VAL A 74 17.48 11.77 0.95
C VAL A 74 18.36 12.90 1.48
N ILE A 75 17.95 13.56 2.56
CA ILE A 75 18.72 14.66 3.17
C ILE A 75 20.10 14.17 3.62
N HIS A 76 20.15 13.10 4.41
CA HIS A 76 21.39 12.53 4.91
C HIS A 76 22.33 12.10 3.77
N ASN A 77 21.78 11.54 2.69
CA ASN A 77 22.53 11.15 1.52
C ASN A 77 23.16 12.34 0.80
N LEU A 78 22.42 13.45 0.68
CA LEU A 78 22.92 14.66 0.04
C LEU A 78 24.00 15.36 0.87
N THR A 79 23.83 15.45 2.18
CA THR A 79 24.77 16.12 3.10
C THR A 79 25.95 15.24 3.47
N GLY A 80 25.88 13.93 3.19
CA GLY A 80 26.90 12.96 3.59
C GLY A 80 27.02 12.81 5.11
N GLY A 81 25.91 13.08 5.85
CA GLY A 81 25.88 13.02 7.32
C GLY A 81 26.66 14.11 8.02
N LYS A 82 27.07 15.17 7.33
CA LYS A 82 27.86 16.27 7.91
C LYS A 82 26.97 17.44 8.29
N ILE A 83 27.38 18.18 9.30
CA ILE A 83 26.79 19.45 9.71
C ILE A 83 27.57 20.56 9.02
N GLY A 84 26.82 21.45 8.31
CA GLY A 84 27.37 22.66 7.72
C GLY A 84 27.95 22.48 6.31
N PHE A 85 28.28 23.61 5.69
CA PHE A 85 28.82 23.69 4.35
C PHE A 85 30.14 22.93 4.22
N SER A 86 30.15 21.78 3.55
CA SER A 86 31.36 21.16 3.06
C SER A 86 31.38 21.25 1.55
N TYR A 87 32.10 22.20 1.00
CA TYR A 87 32.42 22.20 -0.40
C TYR A 87 33.74 21.46 -0.63
N ASP A 88 33.80 20.70 -1.71
CA ASP A 88 35.05 20.12 -2.17
C ASP A 88 35.74 21.12 -3.12
N PRO A 89 36.89 21.72 -2.73
CA PRO A 89 37.62 22.62 -3.62
C PRO A 89 38.00 22.02 -4.96
N SER A 90 38.05 20.68 -5.06
CA SER A 90 38.38 19.94 -6.27
C SER A 90 37.19 19.64 -7.17
N GLN A 91 35.97 20.05 -6.76
CA GLN A 91 34.73 19.83 -7.51
C GLN A 91 34.80 20.37 -8.95
N PHE A 92 35.46 21.50 -9.15
CA PHE A 92 35.63 22.12 -10.45
C PHE A 92 37.09 22.19 -10.86
N LYS A 93 37.35 21.92 -12.15
CA LYS A 93 38.70 22.02 -12.71
C LYS A 93 38.98 23.44 -13.16
N LEU A 94 40.24 23.86 -13.03
CA LEU A 94 40.69 25.17 -13.53
C LEU A 94 40.41 25.29 -15.03
N GLY A 95 39.76 26.37 -15.42
CA GLY A 95 39.34 26.63 -16.81
C GLY A 95 38.01 26.00 -17.20
N GLU A 96 37.37 25.28 -16.28
CA GLU A 96 36.06 24.71 -16.51
C GLU A 96 34.97 25.76 -16.52
N LYS A 97 33.96 25.59 -17.40
CA LYS A 97 32.79 26.48 -17.40
C LYS A 97 31.79 26.03 -16.33
N VAL A 98 31.41 26.95 -15.49
CA VAL A 98 30.44 26.78 -14.40
C VAL A 98 29.28 27.75 -14.60
N LYS A 99 28.13 27.39 -14.05
CA LYS A 99 26.92 28.21 -14.08
C LYS A 99 26.61 28.73 -12.69
N LEU A 100 26.43 30.04 -12.57
CA LEU A 100 25.89 30.67 -11.36
C LEU A 100 24.54 31.31 -11.72
N GLY A 101 23.43 30.71 -11.25
CA GLY A 101 22.12 31.10 -11.79
C GLY A 101 22.05 30.86 -13.31
N ASN A 102 21.77 31.87 -14.09
CA ASN A 102 21.81 31.81 -15.57
C ASN A 102 23.10 32.42 -16.18
N ALA A 103 24.08 32.76 -15.38
CA ALA A 103 25.38 33.26 -15.86
C ALA A 103 26.38 32.11 -16.03
N ILE A 104 27.01 32.00 -17.19
CA ILE A 104 28.07 31.05 -17.49
C ILE A 104 29.42 31.73 -17.22
N LEU A 105 30.25 31.16 -16.38
CA LEU A 105 31.53 31.68 -15.92
C LEU A 105 32.61 30.64 -16.18
N GLU A 106 33.86 31.09 -16.32
CA GLU A 106 35.01 30.18 -16.29
C GLU A 106 35.63 30.15 -14.88
N TYR A 107 35.75 28.99 -14.30
CA TYR A 107 36.29 28.80 -12.95
C TYR A 107 37.81 28.90 -12.98
N LEU A 108 38.37 29.80 -12.20
CA LEU A 108 39.80 30.05 -12.11
C LEU A 108 40.43 29.61 -10.76
N GLY A 109 39.63 28.89 -9.92
CA GLY A 109 40.11 28.39 -8.63
C GLY A 109 39.72 29.27 -7.45
N ILE A 110 40.23 28.94 -6.29
CA ILE A 110 40.04 29.66 -5.02
C ILE A 110 41.24 30.57 -4.80
N THR A 111 40.98 31.78 -4.29
CA THR A 111 42.00 32.80 -4.00
C THR A 111 41.68 33.46 -2.65
N ASP A 112 42.65 34.02 -2.02
CA ASP A 112 42.48 34.86 -0.83
C ASP A 112 42.21 36.32 -1.28
N ASN A 113 41.27 36.98 -0.60
CA ASN A 113 40.94 38.38 -0.88
C ASN A 113 41.90 39.38 -0.26
N GLY A 114 43.02 38.93 0.32
CA GLY A 114 44.00 39.78 1.02
C GLY A 114 43.62 40.16 2.46
N MET A 115 42.44 39.70 2.94
CA MET A 115 41.96 39.83 4.31
C MET A 115 41.83 38.48 5.05
N GLY A 116 42.42 37.40 4.46
CA GLY A 116 42.38 36.06 5.01
C GLY A 116 41.06 35.33 4.73
N GLN A 117 40.20 35.88 3.86
CA GLN A 117 38.96 35.21 3.46
C GLN A 117 39.13 34.53 2.09
N GLN A 118 38.72 33.30 1.98
CA GLN A 118 38.70 32.55 0.73
C GLN A 118 37.61 33.07 -0.20
N CYS A 119 37.94 33.24 -1.47
CA CYS A 119 37.01 33.67 -2.52
C CYS A 119 37.16 32.80 -3.77
N ILE A 120 36.11 32.63 -4.50
CA ILE A 120 36.12 31.95 -5.79
C ILE A 120 36.49 32.98 -6.88
N LYS A 121 37.43 32.60 -7.72
CA LYS A 121 37.84 33.43 -8.87
C LYS A 121 37.22 32.94 -10.15
N PHE A 122 36.55 33.85 -10.89
CA PHE A 122 35.92 33.57 -12.14
C PHE A 122 36.40 34.49 -13.24
N ARG A 123 36.32 34.04 -14.49
CA ARG A 123 36.39 34.87 -15.66
C ARG A 123 35.02 35.02 -16.31
N THR A 124 34.61 36.26 -16.55
CA THR A 124 33.50 36.63 -17.43
C THR A 124 34.04 36.93 -18.83
N SER A 125 33.19 37.22 -19.80
CA SER A 125 33.66 37.57 -21.17
C SER A 125 34.51 38.83 -21.21
N ASP A 126 34.41 39.66 -20.19
CA ASP A 126 34.96 41.04 -20.15
C ASP A 126 35.97 41.30 -19.04
N VAL A 127 35.79 40.65 -17.88
CA VAL A 127 36.66 40.87 -16.70
C VAL A 127 36.84 39.61 -15.89
N THR A 128 37.89 39.58 -15.06
CA THR A 128 38.06 38.57 -14.00
C THR A 128 37.50 39.15 -12.68
N ILE A 129 36.77 38.34 -11.97
CA ILE A 129 36.04 38.70 -10.77
C ILE A 129 36.30 37.71 -9.63
N THR A 130 36.05 38.17 -8.42
CA THR A 130 36.00 37.30 -7.24
C THR A 130 34.57 37.25 -6.65
N ALA A 131 34.13 36.11 -6.13
CA ALA A 131 32.89 35.95 -5.41
C ALA A 131 33.17 35.30 -4.05
N PRO A 132 32.36 35.56 -3.03
CA PRO A 132 32.47 34.84 -1.75
C PRO A 132 32.47 33.33 -1.94
N ILE A 133 33.20 32.64 -1.07
CA ILE A 133 33.28 31.18 -1.11
C ILE A 133 31.90 30.52 -0.95
N ASP A 134 30.97 31.17 -0.26
CA ASP A 134 29.59 30.76 0.00
C ASP A 134 28.78 30.52 -1.28
N TYR A 135 29.25 31.00 -2.43
CA TYR A 135 28.64 30.69 -3.71
C TYR A 135 29.09 29.34 -4.32
N MET A 136 30.12 28.69 -3.75
CA MET A 136 30.64 27.42 -4.29
C MET A 136 29.56 26.34 -4.38
N PRO A 137 28.71 26.13 -3.34
CA PRO A 137 27.66 25.12 -3.39
C PRO A 137 26.59 25.34 -4.46
N VAL A 138 26.35 26.59 -4.86
CA VAL A 138 25.33 26.93 -5.89
C VAL A 138 25.86 26.96 -7.31
N LEU A 139 27.15 26.65 -7.51
CA LEU A 139 27.76 26.51 -8.82
C LEU A 139 27.37 25.17 -9.44
N GLN A 140 27.09 25.19 -10.73
CA GLN A 140 26.70 24.01 -11.51
C GLN A 140 27.70 23.72 -12.63
N HIS A 141 27.93 22.44 -12.94
CA HIS A 141 28.66 22.04 -14.12
C HIS A 141 27.90 22.39 -15.40
N VAL A 142 28.57 22.79 -16.44
CA VAL A 142 27.96 23.18 -17.72
C VAL A 142 28.66 22.50 -18.88
N LYS A 143 27.91 22.21 -19.95
CA LYS A 143 28.46 21.72 -21.21
C LYS A 143 29.41 22.76 -21.81
N THR A 144 30.54 22.28 -22.33
CA THR A 144 31.66 23.11 -22.78
C THR A 144 31.35 24.10 -23.91
N ASN A 145 30.23 23.92 -24.64
CA ASN A 145 29.89 24.69 -25.84
C ASN A 145 29.18 26.02 -25.57
N LEU A 146 28.85 26.34 -24.32
CA LEU A 146 28.15 27.59 -24.01
C LEU A 146 29.12 28.76 -23.93
N ARG A 147 28.68 29.96 -24.42
CA ARG A 147 29.47 31.20 -24.35
C ARG A 147 29.52 31.72 -22.92
N ILE A 148 30.70 32.20 -22.50
CA ILE A 148 30.91 32.86 -21.22
C ILE A 148 30.07 34.15 -21.18
N SER A 149 29.36 34.37 -20.09
CA SER A 149 28.47 35.53 -19.87
C SER A 149 29.27 36.77 -19.51
N SER A 150 28.68 37.96 -19.81
CA SER A 150 29.25 39.26 -19.44
C SER A 150 29.16 39.51 -17.93
N HIS A 151 30.01 40.41 -17.44
CA HIS A 151 29.97 40.86 -16.05
C HIS A 151 28.58 41.42 -15.64
N LYS A 152 27.91 42.15 -16.55
CA LYS A 152 26.56 42.65 -16.28
C LYS A 152 25.56 41.52 -15.99
N LYS A 153 25.64 40.42 -16.74
CA LYS A 153 24.76 39.24 -16.52
C LYS A 153 25.11 38.53 -15.19
N TYR A 154 26.39 38.40 -14.90
CA TYR A 154 26.85 37.84 -13.60
C TYR A 154 26.29 38.67 -12.45
N VAL A 155 26.41 39.99 -12.46
CA VAL A 155 25.93 40.89 -11.40
C VAL A 155 24.41 40.75 -11.19
N ALA A 156 23.65 40.70 -12.32
CA ALA A 156 22.19 40.48 -12.24
C ALA A 156 21.84 39.16 -11.56
N GLU A 157 22.49 38.05 -11.96
CA GLU A 157 22.24 36.73 -11.38
C GLU A 157 22.75 36.64 -9.93
N LYS A 158 23.89 37.26 -9.64
CA LYS A 158 24.40 37.34 -8.24
C LYS A 158 23.41 38.04 -7.31
N ASN A 159 22.83 39.18 -7.79
CA ASN A 159 21.86 39.91 -6.94
C ASN A 159 20.57 39.10 -6.74
N ARG A 160 20.09 38.46 -7.80
CA ARG A 160 18.92 37.55 -7.71
C ARG A 160 19.17 36.39 -6.73
N LEU A 161 20.36 35.78 -6.80
CA LEU A 161 20.75 34.70 -5.88
C LEU A 161 20.92 35.23 -4.45
N LYS A 162 21.46 36.44 -4.29
CA LYS A 162 21.62 37.07 -2.99
C LYS A 162 20.27 37.31 -2.31
N GLU A 163 19.26 37.77 -3.04
CA GLU A 163 17.91 37.89 -2.49
C GLU A 163 17.35 36.54 -2.08
N LYS A 164 17.53 35.52 -2.92
CA LYS A 164 17.10 34.14 -2.60
C LYS A 164 17.87 33.55 -1.41
N LEU A 165 19.20 33.76 -1.36
CA LEU A 165 20.06 33.30 -0.27
C LEU A 165 19.83 34.07 1.05
N THR A 166 19.32 35.30 0.98
CA THR A 166 18.96 36.07 2.19
C THR A 166 17.64 35.60 2.78
N GLN A 167 16.76 35.07 1.95
CA GLN A 167 15.52 34.42 2.41
C GLN A 167 15.78 33.05 3.03
N ILE A 168 16.81 32.36 2.54
CA ILE A 168 17.32 31.11 3.11
C ILE A 168 18.56 31.50 3.92
N ASN A 169 18.59 31.25 5.21
CA ASN A 169 19.77 31.52 6.03
C ASN A 169 21.01 30.87 5.38
N VAL A 170 22.02 31.67 5.03
CA VAL A 170 23.19 31.26 4.21
C VAL A 170 23.99 30.13 4.88
N ASP A 171 23.95 30.08 6.20
CA ASP A 171 24.62 29.06 7.01
C ASP A 171 23.74 27.81 7.22
N SER A 172 22.56 27.73 6.55
CA SER A 172 21.63 26.65 6.75
C SER A 172 21.92 25.44 5.86
N ILE A 173 21.63 24.27 6.36
CA ILE A 173 21.65 22.99 5.63
C ILE A 173 20.79 23.05 4.36
N LEU A 174 19.73 23.86 4.35
CA LEU A 174 18.85 24.04 3.19
C LEU A 174 19.59 24.56 1.95
N LEU A 175 20.59 25.42 2.13
CA LEU A 175 21.38 25.92 1.04
C LEU A 175 22.30 24.83 0.44
N GLU A 176 22.83 23.98 1.29
CA GLU A 176 23.58 22.79 0.85
C GLU A 176 22.69 21.84 0.05
N LEU A 177 21.48 21.57 0.52
CA LEU A 177 20.50 20.73 -0.19
C LEU A 177 20.13 21.31 -1.55
N GLU A 178 19.91 22.64 -1.67
CA GLU A 178 19.63 23.28 -2.95
C GLU A 178 20.81 23.16 -3.94
N SER A 179 22.06 23.16 -3.42
CA SER A 179 23.26 23.04 -4.27
C SER A 179 23.34 21.68 -4.97
N TYR A 180 22.77 20.63 -4.41
CA TYR A 180 22.79 19.28 -4.96
C TYR A 180 21.80 19.04 -6.12
N LYS A 181 21.00 20.03 -6.51
CA LYS A 181 20.11 19.93 -7.69
C LYS A 181 20.84 19.53 -8.99
N SER A 182 22.17 19.58 -9.01
CA SER A 182 22.99 19.25 -10.18
C SER A 182 23.72 17.89 -10.09
N HIS A 183 23.65 17.16 -8.98
CA HIS A 183 24.43 15.95 -8.78
C HIS A 183 23.63 14.65 -8.91
N PHE A 184 23.73 14.01 -10.06
CA PHE A 184 22.95 12.82 -10.44
C PHE A 184 23.32 11.54 -9.67
N ASN A 185 24.57 11.38 -9.29
CA ASN A 185 25.08 10.19 -8.61
C ASN A 185 24.55 10.00 -7.18
N LYS A 186 23.71 10.90 -6.70
CA LYS A 186 23.08 10.87 -5.38
C LYS A 186 21.56 10.65 -5.41
N SER A 187 20.98 10.39 -6.57
CA SER A 187 19.54 10.16 -6.70
C SER A 187 19.10 8.91 -5.95
N ILE A 188 18.01 9.03 -5.21
CA ILE A 188 17.31 7.91 -4.58
C ILE A 188 16.01 7.66 -5.32
N ALA A 189 15.73 6.40 -5.68
CA ALA A 189 14.41 6.01 -6.18
C ALA A 189 13.50 5.66 -5.00
N TYR A 190 12.27 6.17 -5.03
CA TYR A 190 11.23 5.85 -4.06
C TYR A 190 10.04 5.21 -4.76
N ILE A 191 9.81 3.95 -4.46
CA ILE A 191 8.80 3.11 -5.09
C ILE A 191 7.59 3.03 -4.16
N SER A 192 6.55 3.80 -4.49
CA SER A 192 5.30 3.90 -3.72
C SER A 192 4.21 4.58 -4.56
N SER A 193 3.00 4.72 -4.00
CA SER A 193 1.93 5.48 -4.65
C SER A 193 2.36 6.93 -4.94
N VAL A 194 2.60 7.24 -6.21
CA VAL A 194 3.09 8.57 -6.65
C VAL A 194 2.10 9.67 -6.27
N SER A 195 0.79 9.45 -6.42
CA SER A 195 -0.22 10.46 -6.09
C SER A 195 -0.26 10.78 -4.59
N THR A 196 -0.20 9.76 -3.74
CA THR A 196 -0.18 9.91 -2.28
C THR A 196 1.12 10.58 -1.82
N THR A 197 2.25 10.19 -2.40
CA THR A 197 3.56 10.79 -2.08
C THR A 197 3.62 12.26 -2.49
N LYS A 198 3.11 12.61 -3.67
CA LYS A 198 3.01 14.02 -4.11
C LYS A 198 2.16 14.85 -3.16
N ALA A 199 1.01 14.34 -2.72
CA ALA A 199 0.16 15.04 -1.75
C ALA A 199 0.93 15.30 -0.44
N LYS A 200 1.62 14.29 0.09
CA LYS A 200 2.44 14.43 1.30
C LYS A 200 3.61 15.41 1.12
N LEU A 201 4.28 15.40 -0.03
CA LEU A 201 5.36 16.35 -0.34
C LEU A 201 4.86 17.80 -0.41
N ASN A 202 3.64 18.02 -0.93
CA ASN A 202 3.04 19.36 -0.99
C ASN A 202 2.67 19.91 0.40
N ASP A 203 2.27 19.04 1.33
CA ASP A 203 1.92 19.40 2.70
C ASP A 203 3.13 19.43 3.63
N CYS A 204 4.28 18.91 3.20
CA CYS A 204 5.50 18.83 3.99
C CYS A 204 6.34 20.10 3.83
N LEU A 205 6.74 20.67 4.97
CA LEU A 205 7.71 21.74 5.03
C LEU A 205 8.97 21.27 5.77
N LEU A 206 10.11 21.78 5.35
CA LEU A 206 11.40 21.62 6.02
C LEU A 206 11.90 23.02 6.37
N ASP A 207 12.07 23.34 7.65
CA ASP A 207 12.37 24.68 8.17
C ASP A 207 11.50 25.78 7.52
N ASN A 208 10.18 25.54 7.46
CA ASN A 208 9.21 26.44 6.82
C ASN A 208 9.30 26.58 5.28
N HIS A 209 10.15 25.80 4.61
CA HIS A 209 10.28 25.78 3.15
C HIS A 209 9.62 24.56 2.54
N LYS A 210 8.98 24.71 1.38
CA LYS A 210 8.43 23.59 0.64
C LYS A 210 9.55 22.67 0.15
N ILE A 211 9.31 21.36 0.18
CA ILE A 211 10.28 20.36 -0.26
C ILE A 211 10.70 20.59 -1.72
N GLU A 212 9.76 20.94 -2.60
CA GLU A 212 10.05 21.20 -4.02
C GLU A 212 10.93 22.45 -4.28
N ASP A 213 10.95 23.39 -3.34
CA ASP A 213 11.81 24.55 -3.43
C ASP A 213 13.26 24.21 -3.08
N ILE A 214 13.47 23.18 -2.26
CA ILE A 214 14.78 22.77 -1.72
C ILE A 214 15.34 21.60 -2.54
N LEU A 215 14.53 20.55 -2.76
CA LEU A 215 14.94 19.34 -3.44
C LEU A 215 14.43 19.32 -4.88
N TYR A 216 15.26 18.80 -5.78
CA TYR A 216 14.84 18.55 -7.15
C TYR A 216 14.19 17.17 -7.23
N LEU A 217 12.91 17.14 -7.68
CA LEU A 217 12.09 15.95 -7.65
C LEU A 217 11.77 15.46 -9.05
N GLY A 218 11.93 14.18 -9.30
CA GLY A 218 11.62 13.50 -10.56
C GLY A 218 10.55 12.42 -10.39
N GLN A 219 9.97 12.04 -11.51
CA GLN A 219 9.09 10.86 -11.61
C GLN A 219 9.57 9.98 -12.75
N ALA A 220 9.79 8.69 -12.45
CA ALA A 220 10.11 7.65 -13.41
C ALA A 220 8.87 7.18 -14.18
N ASN A 221 9.07 6.76 -15.43
CA ASN A 221 8.06 6.07 -16.23
C ASN A 221 8.56 4.68 -16.67
N TYR A 222 7.69 3.88 -17.28
CA TYR A 222 8.03 2.53 -17.77
C TYR A 222 8.99 2.55 -18.98
N GLU A 223 9.23 3.72 -19.55
CA GLU A 223 10.16 3.92 -20.66
C GLU A 223 11.59 4.19 -20.19
N GLY A 224 11.79 4.24 -18.88
CA GLY A 224 13.07 4.54 -18.27
C GLY A 224 13.43 6.03 -18.25
N GLU A 225 12.49 6.91 -18.63
CA GLU A 225 12.67 8.35 -18.58
C GLU A 225 12.29 8.92 -17.22
N ILE A 226 12.98 9.98 -16.83
CA ILE A 226 12.63 10.77 -15.65
C ILE A 226 12.05 12.09 -16.11
N ARG A 227 10.89 12.48 -15.56
CA ARG A 227 10.28 13.79 -15.79
C ARG A 227 10.24 14.55 -14.48
N ASN A 228 10.39 15.89 -14.55
CA ASN A 228 10.19 16.71 -13.36
C ASN A 228 8.73 16.63 -12.90
N ILE A 229 8.50 16.52 -11.59
CA ILE A 229 7.16 16.33 -11.02
C ILE A 229 6.22 17.50 -11.32
N SER A 230 6.75 18.73 -11.31
CA SER A 230 5.95 19.97 -11.42
C SER A 230 5.91 20.49 -12.85
N THR A 231 7.04 20.52 -13.58
CA THR A 231 7.16 21.16 -14.90
C THR A 231 7.12 20.18 -16.07
N GLY A 232 7.30 18.89 -15.82
CA GLY A 232 7.41 17.86 -16.86
C GLY A 232 8.75 17.86 -17.62
N GLN A 233 9.52 18.96 -17.58
CA GLN A 233 10.85 19.05 -18.19
C GLN A 233 11.94 18.84 -17.14
N LEU A 234 12.95 18.03 -17.47
CA LEU A 234 14.05 17.73 -16.57
C LEU A 234 15.25 18.62 -16.90
N ASP A 235 15.51 19.64 -16.07
CA ASP A 235 16.64 20.57 -16.22
C ASP A 235 17.82 20.27 -15.28
N GLY A 236 17.90 19.06 -14.71
CA GLY A 236 18.94 18.69 -13.75
C GLY A 236 18.77 17.28 -13.26
N ASN A 237 19.48 16.92 -12.21
CA ASN A 237 19.48 15.58 -11.63
C ASN A 237 18.62 15.57 -10.36
N PRO A 238 17.52 14.84 -10.33
CA PRO A 238 16.66 14.81 -9.17
C PRO A 238 17.35 14.10 -7.98
N ALA A 239 17.18 14.66 -6.79
CA ALA A 239 17.63 14.03 -5.55
C ALA A 239 16.73 12.83 -5.20
N LEU A 240 15.44 12.94 -5.52
CA LEU A 240 14.42 11.94 -5.31
C LEU A 240 13.66 11.67 -6.62
N VAL A 241 13.53 10.40 -6.99
CA VAL A 241 12.76 9.95 -8.15
C VAL A 241 11.63 9.06 -7.66
N LEU A 242 10.39 9.49 -7.88
CA LEU A 242 9.21 8.70 -7.56
C LEU A 242 8.92 7.70 -8.68
N ALA A 243 8.66 6.45 -8.33
CA ALA A 243 8.20 5.41 -9.23
C ALA A 243 6.93 4.78 -8.69
N SER A 244 5.98 4.44 -9.57
CA SER A 244 4.73 3.79 -9.18
C SER A 244 4.94 2.34 -8.72
N ASP A 245 5.95 1.69 -9.30
CA ASP A 245 6.30 0.28 -9.05
C ASP A 245 7.78 0.01 -9.40
N LEU A 246 8.21 -1.20 -9.11
CA LEU A 246 9.58 -1.63 -9.37
C LEU A 246 9.95 -1.66 -10.86
N PHE A 247 9.00 -1.95 -11.74
CA PHE A 247 9.29 -2.02 -13.18
C PHE A 247 9.70 -0.66 -13.73
N ALA A 248 9.00 0.40 -13.35
CA ALA A 248 9.37 1.77 -13.74
C ALA A 248 10.74 2.18 -13.18
N ALA A 249 11.04 1.82 -11.93
CA ALA A 249 12.33 2.09 -11.32
C ALA A 249 13.47 1.29 -11.97
N ASN A 250 13.27 0.00 -12.25
CA ASN A 250 14.24 -0.87 -12.92
C ASN A 250 14.54 -0.39 -14.33
N ALA A 251 13.50 -0.04 -15.11
CA ALA A 251 13.67 0.49 -16.45
C ALA A 251 14.54 1.77 -16.44
N THR A 252 14.29 2.66 -15.49
CA THR A 252 15.07 3.90 -15.33
C THR A 252 16.52 3.60 -14.94
N ALA A 253 16.74 2.70 -14.00
CA ALA A 253 18.07 2.31 -13.55
C ALA A 253 18.90 1.63 -14.66
N ALA A 254 18.25 0.82 -15.49
CA ALA A 254 18.92 0.11 -16.59
C ALA A 254 19.30 1.03 -17.74
N MET A 255 18.47 2.06 -18.05
CA MET A 255 18.67 2.88 -19.24
C MET A 255 19.71 3.98 -19.10
N CYS A 256 19.77 4.69 -17.99
CA CYS A 256 20.62 5.88 -17.92
C CYS A 256 21.13 6.27 -16.54
N HIS A 257 20.53 5.80 -15.44
CA HIS A 257 20.69 6.46 -14.17
C HIS A 257 20.79 5.45 -13.01
N PRO A 258 22.00 4.99 -12.68
CA PRO A 258 22.16 4.17 -11.49
C PRO A 258 21.77 5.00 -10.27
N PHE A 259 20.69 4.61 -9.61
CA PHE A 259 20.33 5.18 -8.32
C PHE A 259 21.37 4.82 -7.27
N GLN A 260 21.59 5.69 -6.30
CA GLN A 260 22.43 5.37 -5.15
C GLN A 260 21.78 4.31 -4.27
N SER A 261 20.45 4.36 -4.13
CA SER A 261 19.63 3.33 -3.49
C SER A 261 18.19 3.39 -3.97
N MET A 262 17.47 2.31 -3.77
CA MET A 262 16.03 2.25 -3.99
C MET A 262 15.34 2.01 -2.64
N ILE A 263 14.35 2.84 -2.29
CA ILE A 263 13.48 2.67 -1.13
C ILE A 263 12.13 2.18 -1.63
N ILE A 264 11.72 1.00 -1.17
CA ILE A 264 10.54 0.30 -1.65
C ILE A 264 9.52 0.25 -0.53
N ASP A 265 8.36 0.87 -0.78
CA ASP A 265 7.18 0.76 0.07
C ASP A 265 6.54 -0.61 -0.13
N VAL A 266 6.72 -1.50 0.83
CA VAL A 266 6.10 -2.82 0.85
C VAL A 266 4.80 -2.74 1.66
N THR A 267 3.96 -1.76 1.36
CA THR A 267 2.70 -1.52 2.08
C THR A 267 1.67 -2.60 1.82
N ASN A 268 1.76 -3.20 0.63
CA ASN A 268 0.96 -4.36 0.27
C ASN A 268 1.93 -5.45 -0.21
N ILE A 269 2.29 -6.35 0.68
CA ILE A 269 3.24 -7.44 0.37
C ILE A 269 2.70 -8.34 -0.73
N HIS A 270 1.38 -8.44 -0.89
CA HIS A 270 0.80 -9.08 -2.06
C HIS A 270 1.24 -8.40 -3.36
N GLN A 271 1.36 -7.08 -3.40
CA GLN A 271 1.94 -6.39 -4.57
C GLN A 271 3.43 -6.69 -4.74
N ALA A 272 4.19 -6.78 -3.65
CA ALA A 272 5.60 -7.17 -3.73
C ALA A 272 5.78 -8.63 -4.11
N LEU A 273 4.93 -9.53 -3.61
CA LEU A 273 4.94 -10.95 -3.99
C LEU A 273 4.50 -11.16 -5.44
N SER A 274 3.51 -10.41 -5.93
CA SER A 274 3.12 -10.42 -7.35
C SER A 274 4.19 -9.80 -8.26
N GLN A 275 5.13 -9.03 -7.70
CA GLN A 275 6.24 -8.38 -8.40
C GLN A 275 7.61 -9.01 -8.03
N LEU A 276 7.63 -10.26 -7.60
CA LEU A 276 8.89 -10.94 -7.24
C LEU A 276 9.91 -10.95 -8.38
N ASP A 277 9.46 -11.08 -9.62
CA ASP A 277 10.35 -11.01 -10.79
C ASP A 277 10.98 -9.62 -10.92
N ALA A 278 10.22 -8.56 -10.69
CA ALA A 278 10.73 -7.20 -10.68
C ALA A 278 11.69 -6.94 -9.51
N LEU A 279 11.46 -7.57 -8.36
CA LEU A 279 12.38 -7.53 -7.23
C LEU A 279 13.68 -8.27 -7.54
N ASP A 280 13.61 -9.43 -8.19
CA ASP A 280 14.78 -10.19 -8.61
C ASP A 280 15.60 -9.42 -9.68
N GLU A 281 14.94 -8.71 -10.60
CA GLU A 281 15.59 -7.78 -11.52
C GLU A 281 16.29 -6.63 -10.78
N ALA A 282 15.63 -6.01 -9.80
CA ALA A 282 16.22 -4.94 -8.99
C ALA A 282 17.46 -5.41 -8.22
N ILE A 283 17.43 -6.63 -7.67
CA ILE A 283 18.58 -7.28 -7.03
C ILE A 283 19.75 -7.46 -8.03
N ALA A 284 19.44 -7.88 -9.26
CA ALA A 284 20.44 -8.08 -10.32
C ALA A 284 21.14 -6.77 -10.74
N LEU A 285 20.48 -5.62 -10.60
CA LEU A 285 21.07 -4.29 -10.83
C LEU A 285 22.17 -3.91 -9.82
N ARG A 286 22.29 -4.66 -8.72
CA ARG A 286 23.27 -4.45 -7.65
C ARG A 286 23.18 -3.08 -6.96
N ILE A 287 22.07 -2.38 -7.10
CA ILE A 287 21.76 -1.16 -6.36
C ILE A 287 21.34 -1.54 -4.94
N PRO A 288 21.74 -0.81 -3.90
CA PRO A 288 21.23 -1.02 -2.54
C PRO A 288 19.71 -0.90 -2.50
N LEU A 289 19.04 -1.94 -2.01
CA LEU A 289 17.59 -1.99 -1.86
C LEU A 289 17.22 -1.89 -0.38
N LEU A 290 16.31 -1.00 -0.08
CA LEU A 290 15.67 -0.89 1.23
C LEU A 290 14.17 -1.06 1.08
N CYS A 291 13.68 -2.22 1.50
CA CYS A 291 12.26 -2.48 1.61
C CYS A 291 11.76 -2.05 2.99
N ILE A 292 10.61 -1.39 3.04
CA ILE A 292 10.00 -0.93 4.31
C ILE A 292 8.59 -1.46 4.41
N THR A 293 8.27 -2.09 5.55
CA THR A 293 6.95 -2.64 5.88
C THR A 293 6.61 -2.40 7.35
N ASP A 294 5.39 -2.75 7.76
CA ASP A 294 4.95 -2.65 9.16
C ASP A 294 4.66 -4.00 9.81
N THR A 295 3.94 -4.88 9.16
CA THR A 295 3.44 -6.11 9.76
C THR A 295 3.64 -7.35 8.85
N PRO A 296 4.90 -7.70 8.49
CA PRO A 296 5.13 -8.86 7.64
C PRO A 296 4.80 -10.15 8.40
N ASN A 297 4.24 -11.15 7.71
CA ASN A 297 4.08 -12.48 8.27
C ASN A 297 5.36 -13.32 8.08
N ALA A 298 5.38 -14.52 8.68
CA ALA A 298 6.56 -15.39 8.62
C ALA A 298 6.91 -15.84 7.18
N PHE A 299 5.88 -16.07 6.34
CA PHE A 299 6.09 -16.48 4.95
C PHE A 299 6.74 -15.36 4.14
N GLU A 300 6.23 -14.15 4.26
CA GLU A 300 6.77 -12.96 3.58
C GLU A 300 8.22 -12.68 3.98
N LEU A 301 8.53 -12.77 5.28
CA LEU A 301 9.89 -12.64 5.77
C LEU A 301 10.82 -13.74 5.23
N ALA A 302 10.31 -14.96 5.08
CA ALA A 302 11.06 -16.07 4.51
C ALA A 302 11.42 -15.81 3.03
N GLU A 303 10.49 -15.24 2.23
CA GLU A 303 10.75 -14.88 0.83
C GLU A 303 11.80 -13.78 0.69
N PHE A 304 11.77 -12.75 1.54
CA PHE A 304 12.84 -11.74 1.56
C PHE A 304 14.18 -12.33 2.00
N ARG A 305 14.20 -13.16 3.03
CA ARG A 305 15.43 -13.81 3.51
C ARG A 305 16.03 -14.76 2.50
N LYS A 306 15.22 -15.52 1.77
CA LYS A 306 15.64 -16.41 0.67
C LYS A 306 16.42 -15.64 -0.40
N ARG A 307 16.08 -14.36 -0.59
CA ARG A 307 16.79 -13.44 -1.51
C ARG A 307 17.98 -12.72 -0.89
N GLY A 308 18.29 -12.99 0.38
CA GLY A 308 19.43 -12.42 1.07
C GLY A 308 19.18 -11.08 1.76
N PHE A 309 17.93 -10.68 1.96
CA PHE A 309 17.58 -9.49 2.72
C PHE A 309 17.92 -9.67 4.20
N ARG A 310 18.53 -8.65 4.81
CA ARG A 310 18.71 -8.51 6.24
C ARG A 310 17.47 -7.79 6.81
N VAL A 311 16.91 -8.31 7.91
CA VAL A 311 15.68 -7.79 8.50
C VAL A 311 15.99 -7.00 9.76
N TRP A 312 15.75 -5.71 9.74
CA TRP A 312 15.75 -4.85 10.92
C TRP A 312 14.30 -4.61 11.38
N ARG A 313 14.03 -4.77 12.67
CA ARG A 313 12.69 -4.60 13.22
C ARG A 313 12.69 -3.67 14.42
N TRP A 314 11.78 -2.68 14.36
CA TRP A 314 11.40 -1.88 15.50
C TRP A 314 10.10 -2.42 16.08
N ASP A 315 10.11 -2.84 17.34
CA ASP A 315 8.97 -3.39 18.07
C ASP A 315 9.10 -3.05 19.57
N SER A 316 8.20 -3.59 20.39
CA SER A 316 8.21 -3.37 21.84
C SER A 316 9.51 -3.79 22.53
N VAL A 317 10.30 -4.65 21.90
CA VAL A 317 11.57 -5.17 22.44
C VAL A 317 12.75 -4.30 22.03
N SER A 318 12.78 -3.84 20.81
CA SER A 318 13.87 -3.05 20.24
C SER A 318 13.76 -1.54 20.49
N LEU A 319 12.55 -1.03 20.77
CA LEU A 319 12.33 0.37 21.12
C LEU A 319 12.85 0.65 22.55
N THR A 320 13.48 1.81 22.74
CA THR A 320 13.97 2.29 24.04
C THR A 320 13.31 3.62 24.41
N GLY A 321 13.40 4.02 25.68
CA GLY A 321 12.88 5.30 26.13
C GLY A 321 13.47 6.50 25.40
N ASP A 322 14.74 6.44 25.01
CA ASP A 322 15.46 7.51 24.29
C ASP A 322 14.94 7.71 22.85
N LEU A 323 14.23 6.71 22.30
CA LEU A 323 13.60 6.79 20.99
C LEU A 323 12.19 7.40 21.04
N MET A 324 11.70 7.77 22.24
CA MET A 324 10.31 8.20 22.50
C MET A 324 10.16 9.66 22.96
N PRO A 325 10.89 10.63 22.49
CA PRO A 325 10.66 12.02 22.85
C PRO A 325 9.45 12.59 22.10
N GLY A 326 8.82 13.62 22.66
CA GLY A 326 7.79 14.40 21.97
C GLY A 326 6.34 13.97 22.25
N GLU A 327 5.41 14.73 21.68
CA GLU A 327 3.95 14.54 21.78
C GLU A 327 3.26 14.42 20.43
N SER A 328 4.01 14.23 19.34
CA SER A 328 3.44 14.07 18.01
C SER A 328 2.62 12.79 17.90
N PHE A 329 1.74 12.70 16.91
CA PHE A 329 0.96 11.48 16.61
C PHE A 329 1.87 10.25 16.42
N LEU A 330 2.98 10.42 15.71
CA LEU A 330 3.95 9.35 15.48
C LEU A 330 4.55 8.85 16.80
N ASP A 331 4.91 9.76 17.67
CA ASP A 331 5.44 9.42 19.00
C ASP A 331 4.39 8.70 19.85
N GLY A 332 3.12 9.05 19.70
CA GLY A 332 2.01 8.35 20.35
C GLY A 332 1.92 6.88 19.96
N ARG A 333 2.03 6.55 18.68
CA ARG A 333 2.06 5.14 18.20
C ARG A 333 3.31 4.39 18.64
N LEU A 334 4.45 5.03 18.59
CA LEU A 334 5.70 4.45 19.11
C LEU A 334 5.60 4.15 20.61
N ARG A 335 5.03 5.06 21.41
CA ARG A 335 4.79 4.82 22.84
C ARG A 335 3.83 3.67 23.09
N ASN A 336 2.77 3.56 22.29
CA ASN A 336 1.85 2.43 22.38
C ASN A 336 2.55 1.12 22.04
N CYS A 337 3.40 1.09 21.02
CA CYS A 337 4.21 -0.07 20.67
C CYS A 337 5.19 -0.42 21.80
N PHE A 338 5.90 0.56 22.35
CA PHE A 338 6.85 0.37 23.43
C PHE A 338 6.23 -0.23 24.70
N SER A 339 4.99 0.20 25.00
CA SER A 339 4.26 -0.26 26.20
C SER A 339 3.05 -1.15 25.86
N HIS A 340 3.09 -1.83 24.70
CA HIS A 340 2.01 -2.67 24.20
C HIS A 340 1.63 -3.80 25.15
N SER A 341 0.34 -3.97 25.37
CA SER A 341 -0.22 -5.01 26.25
C SER A 341 -1.45 -5.64 25.61
N ILE A 342 -1.47 -6.96 25.56
CA ILE A 342 -2.62 -7.75 25.09
C ILE A 342 -3.09 -8.62 26.23
N ASN A 343 -4.36 -8.46 26.65
CA ASN A 343 -5.01 -9.28 27.65
C ASN A 343 -6.05 -10.18 26.98
N TYR A 344 -5.96 -11.45 27.21
CA TYR A 344 -6.91 -12.43 26.68
C TYR A 344 -7.95 -12.81 27.73
N CYS A 345 -9.19 -12.36 27.49
CA CYS A 345 -10.34 -12.68 28.32
C CYS A 345 -10.96 -13.99 27.86
N SER A 346 -10.77 -15.04 28.63
CA SER A 346 -11.25 -16.38 28.32
C SER A 346 -12.71 -16.56 28.69
N ILE A 347 -13.52 -17.03 27.76
CA ILE A 347 -14.94 -17.26 27.93
C ILE A 347 -15.20 -18.76 27.79
N SER A 348 -15.93 -19.34 28.74
CA SER A 348 -16.33 -20.74 28.70
C SER A 348 -17.72 -20.88 28.10
N ASP A 349 -17.77 -21.53 26.96
CA ASP A 349 -18.99 -22.06 26.34
C ASP A 349 -18.62 -23.37 25.65
N PRO A 350 -18.69 -24.49 26.38
CA PRO A 350 -18.25 -25.77 25.85
C PRO A 350 -19.12 -26.23 24.67
N VAL A 351 -20.41 -25.85 24.63
CA VAL A 351 -21.35 -26.31 23.61
C VAL A 351 -21.06 -25.60 22.27
N LEU A 352 -20.93 -24.27 22.29
CA LEU A 352 -20.56 -23.50 21.09
C LEU A 352 -19.15 -23.85 20.62
N SER A 353 -18.22 -24.05 21.55
CA SER A 353 -16.85 -24.47 21.20
C SER A 353 -16.81 -25.87 20.60
N GLU A 354 -17.60 -26.83 21.10
CA GLU A 354 -17.70 -28.15 20.51
C GLU A 354 -18.35 -28.11 19.12
N CYS A 355 -19.36 -27.27 18.92
CA CYS A 355 -19.99 -27.05 17.62
C CYS A 355 -18.94 -26.66 16.57
N MET A 356 -18.15 -25.63 16.86
CA MET A 356 -17.09 -25.17 15.97
C MET A 356 -16.02 -26.24 15.71
N MET A 357 -15.60 -26.96 16.74
CA MET A 357 -14.60 -28.03 16.60
C MET A 357 -15.09 -29.19 15.75
N ARG A 358 -16.37 -29.57 15.84
CA ARG A 358 -16.98 -30.63 15.02
C ARG A 358 -17.06 -30.22 13.56
N LEU A 359 -17.53 -29.00 13.27
CA LEU A 359 -17.55 -28.45 11.91
C LEU A 359 -16.12 -28.37 11.33
N SER A 360 -15.16 -27.90 12.09
CA SER A 360 -13.76 -27.80 11.66
C SER A 360 -13.15 -29.16 11.27
N ARG A 361 -13.52 -30.25 11.92
CA ARG A 361 -13.07 -31.61 11.55
C ARG A 361 -13.55 -32.05 10.18
N GLN A 362 -14.71 -31.59 9.74
CA GLN A 362 -15.31 -31.98 8.46
C GLN A 362 -14.76 -31.21 7.24
N LYS A 363 -13.92 -30.20 7.46
CA LYS A 363 -13.40 -29.31 6.40
C LYS A 363 -12.78 -30.04 5.20
N HIS A 364 -12.08 -31.15 5.41
CA HIS A 364 -11.43 -31.89 4.33
C HIS A 364 -12.38 -32.86 3.61
N GLY A 365 -13.37 -33.41 4.32
CA GLY A 365 -14.32 -34.38 3.75
C GLY A 365 -15.50 -33.74 3.03
N ILE A 366 -15.77 -32.47 3.29
CA ILE A 366 -16.94 -31.76 2.72
C ILE A 366 -16.82 -31.55 1.21
N ALA A 367 -15.61 -31.42 0.70
CA ALA A 367 -15.34 -31.17 -0.70
C ALA A 367 -15.86 -32.24 -1.65
N ASP A 368 -15.99 -33.47 -1.17
CA ASP A 368 -16.45 -34.63 -1.94
C ASP A 368 -17.97 -34.86 -1.83
N GLN A 369 -18.70 -33.99 -1.12
CA GLN A 369 -20.13 -34.12 -0.92
C GLN A 369 -20.96 -33.44 -2.01
N SER A 370 -22.30 -33.67 -1.98
CA SER A 370 -23.22 -32.97 -2.86
C SER A 370 -23.23 -31.46 -2.61
N SER A 371 -23.61 -30.67 -3.60
CA SER A 371 -23.71 -29.21 -3.50
C SER A 371 -24.62 -28.74 -2.37
N GLU A 372 -25.67 -29.52 -2.06
CA GLU A 372 -26.63 -29.21 -0.99
C GLU A 372 -25.99 -29.38 0.40
N VAL A 373 -25.21 -30.47 0.58
CA VAL A 373 -24.48 -30.73 1.83
C VAL A 373 -23.35 -29.71 2.02
N ILE A 374 -22.66 -29.35 0.96
CA ILE A 374 -21.64 -28.29 1.00
C ILE A 374 -22.26 -26.96 1.44
N LYS A 375 -23.37 -26.56 0.83
CA LYS A 375 -24.12 -25.34 1.19
C LYS A 375 -24.55 -25.34 2.65
N LEU A 376 -25.12 -26.46 3.13
CA LEU A 376 -25.51 -26.61 4.52
C LEU A 376 -24.32 -26.45 5.46
N TYR A 377 -23.20 -27.07 5.14
CA TYR A 377 -21.97 -26.95 5.95
C TYR A 377 -21.51 -25.51 6.02
N ASP A 378 -21.42 -24.82 4.89
CA ASP A 378 -20.99 -23.42 4.82
C ASP A 378 -21.90 -22.52 5.66
N GLN A 379 -23.22 -22.68 5.55
CA GLN A 379 -24.19 -21.94 6.38
C GLN A 379 -24.04 -22.23 7.87
N LEU A 380 -23.83 -23.48 8.26
CA LEU A 380 -23.62 -23.85 9.68
C LEU A 380 -22.32 -23.22 10.22
N VAL A 381 -21.26 -23.22 9.43
CA VAL A 381 -19.99 -22.59 9.82
C VAL A 381 -20.14 -21.07 9.95
N GLU A 382 -20.80 -20.41 9.00
CA GLU A 382 -21.05 -18.95 9.04
C GLU A 382 -21.92 -18.56 10.26
N LEU A 383 -22.98 -19.28 10.55
CA LEU A 383 -23.80 -19.07 11.75
C LEU A 383 -22.97 -19.27 13.03
N THR A 384 -22.09 -20.27 13.06
CA THR A 384 -21.21 -20.49 14.21
C THR A 384 -20.22 -19.34 14.38
N PHE A 385 -19.58 -18.87 13.32
CA PHE A 385 -18.71 -17.70 13.38
C PHE A 385 -19.45 -16.45 13.84
N ARG A 386 -20.68 -16.24 13.36
CA ARG A 386 -21.52 -15.11 13.82
C ARG A 386 -21.79 -15.22 15.32
N ALA A 387 -22.18 -16.40 15.82
CA ALA A 387 -22.38 -16.61 17.26
C ALA A 387 -21.12 -16.40 18.10
N LEU A 388 -19.96 -16.81 17.60
CA LEU A 388 -18.67 -16.59 18.28
C LEU A 388 -18.32 -15.09 18.39
N ARG A 389 -18.75 -14.26 17.44
CA ARG A 389 -18.44 -12.82 17.35
C ARG A 389 -19.57 -11.92 17.86
N GLU A 390 -20.74 -12.49 18.21
CA GLU A 390 -21.87 -11.71 18.68
C GLU A 390 -21.65 -11.26 20.14
N THR A 391 -21.96 -10.00 20.39
CA THR A 391 -21.83 -9.34 21.70
C THR A 391 -23.15 -8.79 22.25
N MET A 392 -24.21 -8.93 21.47
CA MET A 392 -25.54 -8.46 21.78
C MET A 392 -26.52 -9.64 21.89
N HIS A 393 -27.78 -9.36 21.77
CA HIS A 393 -28.82 -10.37 21.55
C HIS A 393 -29.01 -10.56 20.06
N PHE A 394 -29.35 -11.78 19.64
CA PHE A 394 -29.70 -12.02 18.25
C PHE A 394 -30.97 -11.29 17.83
N GLU A 395 -30.98 -10.77 16.65
CA GLU A 395 -32.17 -10.14 16.06
C GLU A 395 -33.11 -11.21 15.48
N SER A 396 -34.39 -10.85 15.27
CA SER A 396 -35.41 -11.80 14.79
C SER A 396 -35.01 -12.46 13.47
N TRP A 397 -34.44 -11.72 12.56
CA TRP A 397 -34.01 -12.25 11.25
C TRP A 397 -32.86 -13.25 11.38
N GLN A 398 -31.94 -13.06 12.31
CA GLN A 398 -30.85 -14.00 12.58
C GLN A 398 -31.38 -15.33 13.15
N THR A 399 -32.41 -15.23 14.01
CA THR A 399 -33.10 -16.41 14.54
C THR A 399 -33.88 -17.15 13.45
N GLU A 400 -34.55 -16.43 12.56
CA GLU A 400 -35.26 -17.00 11.41
C GLU A 400 -34.31 -17.72 10.45
N GLU A 401 -33.15 -17.09 10.16
CA GLU A 401 -32.09 -17.71 9.33
C GLU A 401 -31.59 -19.02 9.96
N ALA A 402 -31.26 -19.02 11.24
CA ALA A 402 -30.80 -20.24 11.93
C ALA A 402 -31.85 -21.34 11.92
N LEU A 403 -33.14 -21.00 12.09
CA LEU A 403 -34.25 -21.94 11.97
C LEU A 403 -34.39 -22.49 10.54
N HIS A 404 -34.22 -21.65 9.52
CA HIS A 404 -34.26 -22.08 8.13
C HIS A 404 -33.16 -23.10 7.81
N VAL A 405 -31.91 -22.81 8.26
CA VAL A 405 -30.78 -23.74 8.08
C VAL A 405 -31.01 -25.05 8.84
N TYR A 406 -31.60 -24.98 10.04
CA TYR A 406 -32.01 -26.17 10.78
C TYR A 406 -33.00 -27.02 9.97
N ASP A 407 -34.04 -26.41 9.40
CA ASP A 407 -35.07 -27.08 8.61
C ASP A 407 -34.46 -27.71 7.35
N ILE A 408 -33.53 -27.05 6.66
CA ILE A 408 -32.76 -27.62 5.55
C ILE A 408 -32.01 -28.89 6.01
N CYS A 409 -31.30 -28.81 7.14
CA CYS A 409 -30.56 -29.95 7.68
C CYS A 409 -31.47 -31.14 7.94
N LYS A 410 -32.66 -30.94 8.55
CA LYS A 410 -33.62 -32.03 8.82
C LYS A 410 -34.22 -32.57 7.55
N ASN A 411 -34.51 -31.75 6.56
CA ASN A 411 -35.10 -32.20 5.27
C ASN A 411 -34.11 -33.04 4.43
N LEU A 412 -32.80 -32.80 4.57
CA LEU A 412 -31.78 -33.58 3.85
C LEU A 412 -31.61 -35.01 4.39
N ASN A 413 -32.17 -35.34 5.59
CA ASN A 413 -32.10 -36.69 6.18
C ASN A 413 -30.69 -37.30 6.12
N LEU A 414 -29.68 -36.56 6.50
CA LEU A 414 -28.26 -36.89 6.35
C LEU A 414 -27.88 -38.28 6.89
N SER A 415 -28.56 -38.73 7.95
CA SER A 415 -28.31 -40.01 8.58
C SER A 415 -28.83 -41.22 7.79
N GLU A 416 -29.73 -41.00 6.85
CA GLU A 416 -30.28 -42.03 5.95
C GLU A 416 -29.58 -42.05 4.59
N SER A 417 -28.74 -41.05 4.32
CA SER A 417 -28.01 -40.93 3.06
C SER A 417 -26.80 -41.86 3.03
N SER A 418 -26.74 -42.78 2.11
CA SER A 418 -25.61 -43.69 1.92
C SER A 418 -24.36 -42.98 1.38
N PHE A 419 -24.46 -41.69 0.99
CA PHE A 419 -23.41 -40.89 0.37
C PHE A 419 -22.71 -39.97 1.38
N VAL A 420 -23.33 -39.70 2.54
CA VAL A 420 -22.74 -38.84 3.60
C VAL A 420 -22.14 -39.73 4.69
N PRO A 421 -20.88 -39.58 5.05
CA PRO A 421 -20.30 -40.34 6.17
C PRO A 421 -21.07 -40.15 7.48
N ASP A 422 -21.24 -41.22 8.25
CA ASP A 422 -21.99 -41.18 9.51
C ASP A 422 -21.49 -40.15 10.51
N ASP A 423 -20.17 -39.95 10.54
CA ASP A 423 -19.55 -38.97 11.44
C ASP A 423 -19.88 -37.54 11.02
N MET A 424 -19.86 -37.28 9.72
CA MET A 424 -20.24 -35.97 9.14
C MET A 424 -21.71 -35.69 9.40
N ALA A 425 -22.58 -36.66 9.13
CA ALA A 425 -24.03 -36.52 9.37
C ALA A 425 -24.32 -36.22 10.87
N LYS A 426 -23.63 -36.86 11.81
CA LYS A 426 -23.75 -36.59 13.24
C LYS A 426 -23.26 -35.17 13.59
N ASP A 427 -22.11 -34.73 13.03
CA ASP A 427 -21.54 -33.45 13.36
C ASP A 427 -22.39 -32.29 12.79
N LEU A 428 -22.91 -32.42 11.55
CA LEU A 428 -23.80 -31.42 10.95
C LEU A 428 -25.14 -31.33 11.70
N ASN A 429 -25.75 -32.47 12.06
CA ASN A 429 -26.99 -32.48 12.85
C ASN A 429 -26.78 -31.87 14.24
N PHE A 430 -25.68 -32.20 14.92
CA PHE A 430 -25.32 -31.58 16.18
C PHE A 430 -25.18 -30.07 16.08
N ALA A 431 -24.50 -29.57 15.03
CA ALA A 431 -24.32 -28.15 14.79
C ALA A 431 -25.67 -27.45 14.56
N ALA A 432 -26.54 -28.04 13.73
CA ALA A 432 -27.85 -27.47 13.44
C ALA A 432 -28.75 -27.41 14.70
N ASP A 433 -28.77 -28.48 15.51
CA ASP A 433 -29.52 -28.51 16.76
C ASP A 433 -29.00 -27.46 17.74
N THR A 434 -27.68 -27.38 17.88
CA THR A 434 -27.00 -26.43 18.80
C THR A 434 -27.27 -24.98 18.41
N LEU A 435 -27.12 -24.65 17.11
CA LEU A 435 -27.32 -23.27 16.64
C LEU A 435 -28.77 -22.84 16.76
N LYS A 436 -29.74 -23.73 16.47
CA LYS A 436 -31.16 -23.47 16.73
C LYS A 436 -31.40 -23.09 18.19
N GLU A 437 -30.82 -23.83 19.15
CA GLU A 437 -30.98 -23.53 20.58
C GLU A 437 -30.33 -22.20 20.95
N ILE A 438 -29.10 -21.93 20.48
CA ILE A 438 -28.37 -20.70 20.76
C ILE A 438 -29.10 -19.47 20.21
N TYR A 439 -29.51 -19.49 18.95
CA TYR A 439 -30.20 -18.37 18.30
C TYR A 439 -31.65 -18.18 18.79
N GLY A 440 -32.28 -19.25 19.23
CA GLY A 440 -33.62 -19.22 19.83
C GLY A 440 -33.64 -18.81 21.33
N SER A 441 -32.48 -18.75 21.96
CA SER A 441 -32.37 -18.40 23.37
C SER A 441 -32.50 -16.91 23.61
N GLN A 442 -33.29 -16.53 24.62
CA GLN A 442 -33.37 -15.15 25.10
C GLN A 442 -32.30 -14.81 26.16
N THR A 443 -31.45 -15.77 26.52
CA THR A 443 -30.38 -15.54 27.49
C THR A 443 -29.21 -14.83 26.79
N PRO A 444 -28.58 -13.83 27.43
CA PRO A 444 -27.38 -13.23 26.89
C PRO A 444 -26.27 -14.25 26.67
N LEU A 445 -25.56 -14.13 25.58
CA LEU A 445 -24.37 -14.92 25.31
C LEU A 445 -23.31 -14.73 26.40
N PRO A 446 -22.52 -15.78 26.76
CA PRO A 446 -21.45 -15.64 27.74
C PRO A 446 -20.47 -14.49 27.46
N LYS A 447 -20.19 -14.21 26.19
CA LYS A 447 -19.35 -13.08 25.76
C LYS A 447 -19.95 -11.73 26.13
N ASN A 448 -21.27 -11.56 25.95
CA ASN A 448 -21.99 -10.35 26.37
C ASN A 448 -21.82 -10.12 27.89
N GLN A 449 -22.01 -11.16 28.68
CA GLN A 449 -21.87 -11.08 30.13
C GLN A 449 -20.43 -10.71 30.54
N ALA A 450 -19.44 -11.35 29.94
CA ALA A 450 -18.03 -11.07 30.21
C ALA A 450 -17.63 -9.63 29.84
N MET A 451 -18.08 -9.12 28.70
CA MET A 451 -17.84 -7.74 28.30
C MET A 451 -18.55 -6.75 29.23
N LYS A 452 -19.80 -7.04 29.65
CA LYS A 452 -20.52 -6.22 30.62
C LYS A 452 -19.78 -6.13 31.95
N GLU A 453 -19.28 -7.24 32.46
CA GLU A 453 -18.45 -7.27 33.67
C GLU A 453 -17.17 -6.47 33.52
N TRP A 454 -16.54 -6.55 32.35
CA TRP A 454 -15.36 -5.74 32.03
C TRP A 454 -15.69 -4.24 32.06
N PHE A 455 -16.79 -3.80 31.41
CA PHE A 455 -17.19 -2.40 31.41
C PHE A 455 -17.49 -1.87 32.82
N ILE A 456 -18.16 -2.66 33.64
CA ILE A 456 -18.48 -2.29 35.01
C ILE A 456 -17.21 -2.18 35.87
N SER A 457 -16.28 -3.13 35.71
CA SER A 457 -15.10 -3.21 36.58
C SER A 457 -13.92 -2.35 36.13
N LYS A 458 -13.74 -2.17 34.82
CA LYS A 458 -12.55 -1.52 34.23
C LYS A 458 -12.86 -0.37 33.29
N GLY A 459 -14.11 -0.23 32.83
CA GLY A 459 -14.50 0.74 31.78
C GLY A 459 -14.71 2.16 32.26
N ASN A 460 -14.82 2.40 33.58
CA ASN A 460 -15.17 3.72 34.10
C ASN A 460 -14.09 4.78 33.77
N ASP A 461 -14.54 5.96 33.35
CA ASP A 461 -13.71 7.12 32.94
C ASP A 461 -12.66 6.79 31.84
N ARG A 462 -12.95 5.79 31.00
CA ARG A 462 -12.10 5.39 29.87
C ARG A 462 -12.72 5.70 28.53
N LYS A 463 -11.85 5.91 27.55
CA LYS A 463 -12.19 5.95 26.13
C LYS A 463 -11.88 4.58 25.52
N VAL A 464 -12.93 3.89 25.15
CA VAL A 464 -12.85 2.51 24.67
C VAL A 464 -13.21 2.44 23.20
N CYS A 465 -12.38 1.73 22.44
CA CYS A 465 -12.65 1.34 21.08
C CYS A 465 -13.09 -0.13 21.04
N ILE A 466 -14.19 -0.45 20.36
CA ILE A 466 -14.59 -1.82 20.06
C ILE A 466 -14.30 -2.07 18.57
N VAL A 467 -13.55 -3.11 18.27
CA VAL A 467 -13.30 -3.54 16.89
C VAL A 467 -14.19 -4.72 16.56
N VAL A 468 -14.98 -4.56 15.51
CA VAL A 468 -15.97 -5.54 15.02
C VAL A 468 -15.61 -5.99 13.61
N PRO A 469 -16.01 -7.21 13.17
CA PRO A 469 -15.81 -7.65 11.79
C PRO A 469 -16.50 -6.72 10.78
N GLU A 470 -15.99 -6.69 9.54
CA GLU A 470 -16.49 -5.82 8.46
C GLU A 470 -17.98 -6.03 8.11
N ASN A 471 -18.53 -7.22 8.42
CA ASN A 471 -19.93 -7.57 8.21
C ASN A 471 -20.85 -7.35 9.44
N ALA A 472 -20.35 -6.75 10.52
CA ALA A 472 -21.15 -6.46 11.72
C ALA A 472 -21.83 -5.08 11.64
N ASP A 473 -23.01 -4.96 12.22
CA ASP A 473 -23.68 -3.66 12.38
C ASP A 473 -23.06 -2.86 13.53
N ARG A 474 -22.02 -2.07 13.19
CA ARG A 474 -21.32 -1.27 14.18
C ARG A 474 -22.19 -0.22 14.87
N LYS A 475 -23.24 0.29 14.20
CA LYS A 475 -24.14 1.28 14.78
C LYS A 475 -24.95 0.67 15.93
N ASN A 476 -25.55 -0.49 15.69
CA ASN A 476 -26.28 -1.24 16.70
C ASN A 476 -25.35 -1.66 17.85
N VAL A 477 -24.14 -2.14 17.57
CA VAL A 477 -23.15 -2.47 18.61
C VAL A 477 -22.82 -1.25 19.46
N ARG A 478 -22.59 -0.10 18.86
CA ARG A 478 -22.30 1.17 19.58
C ARG A 478 -23.47 1.59 20.47
N GLU A 479 -24.67 1.62 19.92
CA GLU A 479 -25.88 2.01 20.67
C GLU A 479 -26.17 1.05 21.82
N TYR A 480 -26.01 -0.24 21.59
CA TYR A 480 -26.18 -1.27 22.63
C TYR A 480 -25.23 -1.06 23.80
N TRP A 481 -23.93 -0.96 23.55
CA TRP A 481 -22.94 -0.80 24.60
C TRP A 481 -23.01 0.54 25.32
N HIS A 482 -23.34 1.61 24.62
CA HIS A 482 -23.68 2.88 25.27
C HIS A 482 -24.85 2.74 26.26
N ARG A 483 -25.91 2.05 25.86
CA ARG A 483 -27.09 1.79 26.72
C ARG A 483 -26.69 0.93 27.93
N VAL A 484 -25.88 -0.10 27.73
CA VAL A 484 -25.38 -0.94 28.84
C VAL A 484 -24.58 -0.10 29.84
N CYS A 485 -23.69 0.76 29.39
CA CYS A 485 -22.92 1.66 30.25
C CYS A 485 -23.83 2.65 31.01
N LEU A 486 -24.81 3.25 30.34
CA LEU A 486 -25.77 4.15 30.99
C LEU A 486 -26.58 3.45 32.12
N ILE A 487 -27.10 2.24 31.84
CA ILE A 487 -27.86 1.47 32.82
C ILE A 487 -27.01 1.13 34.05
N ASN A 488 -25.75 0.81 33.84
CA ASN A 488 -24.82 0.44 34.93
C ASN A 488 -24.08 1.64 35.52
N LYS A 489 -24.44 2.88 35.13
CA LYS A 489 -23.81 4.13 35.58
C LYS A 489 -22.29 4.18 35.38
N THR A 490 -21.80 3.49 34.35
CA THR A 490 -20.38 3.53 33.96
C THR A 490 -20.17 4.72 33.01
N LYS A 491 -19.24 5.59 33.38
CA LYS A 491 -18.84 6.71 32.52
C LYS A 491 -17.78 6.20 31.54
N CYS A 492 -18.20 5.78 30.36
CA CYS A 492 -17.32 5.27 29.32
C CYS A 492 -17.66 5.95 27.98
N GLU A 493 -16.65 6.46 27.30
CA GLU A 493 -16.78 6.92 25.91
C GLU A 493 -16.47 5.74 24.99
N ILE A 494 -17.44 5.35 24.15
CA ILE A 494 -17.33 4.15 23.31
C ILE A 494 -17.45 4.55 21.85
N ASP A 495 -16.47 4.12 21.05
CA ASP A 495 -16.56 4.12 19.60
C ASP A 495 -16.38 2.69 19.06
N VAL A 496 -16.97 2.42 17.90
CA VAL A 496 -16.88 1.11 17.23
C VAL A 496 -16.31 1.30 15.84
N PHE A 497 -15.33 0.48 15.49
CA PHE A 497 -14.65 0.56 14.20
C PHE A 497 -14.54 -0.81 13.56
N TYR A 498 -14.41 -0.81 12.25
CA TYR A 498 -13.97 -1.96 11.49
C TYR A 498 -12.43 -2.04 11.48
N PRO A 499 -11.82 -3.21 11.25
CA PRO A 499 -10.36 -3.36 11.23
C PRO A 499 -9.65 -2.40 10.29
N THR A 500 -10.18 -2.23 9.08
CA THR A 500 -9.61 -1.33 8.06
C THR A 500 -9.65 0.14 8.48
N GLU A 501 -10.75 0.58 9.05
CA GLU A 501 -10.90 1.93 9.58
C GLU A 501 -10.02 2.17 10.81
N TYR A 502 -10.00 1.19 11.74
CA TYR A 502 -9.21 1.26 12.96
C TYR A 502 -7.70 1.44 12.68
N CYS A 503 -7.17 0.72 11.71
CA CYS A 503 -5.75 0.82 11.34
C CYS A 503 -5.38 2.21 10.78
N ASN A 504 -6.35 2.93 10.22
CA ASN A 504 -6.17 4.25 9.64
C ASN A 504 -6.45 5.41 10.61
N LEU A 505 -6.77 5.12 11.90
CA LEU A 505 -6.98 6.16 12.90
C LEU A 505 -5.72 7.03 13.05
N ARG A 506 -5.88 8.32 12.85
CA ARG A 506 -4.77 9.28 12.94
C ARG A 506 -4.36 9.63 14.35
N LEU A 507 -5.25 9.43 15.33
CA LEU A 507 -5.02 9.84 16.73
C LEU A 507 -5.21 8.65 17.67
N THR A 508 -4.24 8.43 18.54
CA THR A 508 -4.29 7.46 19.64
C THR A 508 -5.14 8.02 20.79
N ARG A 509 -6.44 8.17 20.55
CA ARG A 509 -7.37 8.80 21.52
C ARG A 509 -8.03 7.81 22.47
N PHE A 510 -7.81 6.53 22.28
CA PHE A 510 -8.42 5.48 23.09
C PHE A 510 -7.44 4.92 24.11
N ASP A 511 -7.95 4.61 25.30
CA ASP A 511 -7.18 4.01 26.38
C ASP A 511 -7.08 2.49 26.20
N THR A 512 -8.14 1.88 25.63
CA THR A 512 -8.25 0.43 25.47
C THR A 512 -9.00 0.09 24.19
N THR A 513 -8.54 -0.92 23.49
CA THR A 513 -9.26 -1.55 22.37
C THR A 513 -9.77 -2.91 22.79
N ILE A 514 -11.07 -3.12 22.61
CA ILE A 514 -11.75 -4.41 22.80
C ILE A 514 -11.90 -5.07 21.43
N ILE A 515 -11.42 -6.32 21.32
CA ILE A 515 -11.61 -7.17 20.16
C ILE A 515 -12.59 -8.28 20.55
N ILE A 516 -13.70 -8.38 19.82
CA ILE A 516 -14.85 -9.21 20.20
C ILE A 516 -14.74 -10.69 19.81
N GLY A 517 -13.60 -11.14 19.36
CA GLY A 517 -13.32 -12.53 18.98
C GLY A 517 -12.10 -12.58 18.08
N TRP A 518 -11.64 -13.79 17.77
CA TRP A 518 -10.56 -13.94 16.82
C TRP A 518 -11.10 -13.70 15.40
N MET A 519 -10.63 -12.65 14.78
CA MET A 519 -11.00 -12.31 13.41
C MET A 519 -10.05 -13.03 12.43
N ARG A 520 -10.25 -12.81 11.13
CA ARG A 520 -9.33 -13.28 10.09
C ARG A 520 -7.90 -12.84 10.41
N ARG A 521 -6.95 -13.66 9.97
CA ARG A 521 -5.52 -13.48 10.22
C ARG A 521 -5.03 -12.07 9.91
N GLU A 522 -5.33 -11.58 8.71
CA GLU A 522 -4.91 -10.25 8.28
C GLU A 522 -5.53 -9.14 9.13
N ALA A 523 -6.82 -9.24 9.41
CA ALA A 523 -7.53 -8.27 10.24
C ALA A 523 -6.95 -8.22 11.67
N MET A 524 -6.73 -9.38 12.31
CA MET A 524 -6.13 -9.44 13.64
C MET A 524 -4.73 -8.84 13.65
N ARG A 525 -3.90 -9.20 12.68
CA ARG A 525 -2.54 -8.70 12.53
C ARG A 525 -2.54 -7.18 12.37
N LYS A 526 -3.34 -6.65 11.45
CA LYS A 526 -3.47 -5.21 11.21
C LYS A 526 -3.93 -4.47 12.46
N VAL A 527 -4.95 -4.97 13.16
CA VAL A 527 -5.49 -4.32 14.36
C VAL A 527 -4.47 -4.28 15.49
N ILE A 528 -3.86 -5.42 15.82
CA ILE A 528 -2.93 -5.55 16.95
C ILE A 528 -1.64 -4.75 16.70
N PHE A 529 -1.08 -4.83 15.51
CA PHE A 529 0.18 -4.15 15.17
C PHE A 529 -0.01 -2.71 14.61
N SER A 530 -1.24 -2.21 14.57
CA SER A 530 -1.47 -0.78 14.27
C SER A 530 -1.01 0.13 15.39
N TYR A 531 -0.90 -0.39 16.62
CA TYR A 531 -0.55 0.34 17.82
C TYR A 531 -1.40 1.61 18.05
N ALA A 532 -2.64 1.60 17.58
CA ALA A 532 -3.57 2.71 17.78
C ALA A 532 -3.93 2.92 19.25
N THR A 533 -3.84 1.87 20.07
CA THR A 533 -3.96 1.92 21.53
C THR A 533 -2.82 1.18 22.20
N ARG A 534 -2.64 1.44 23.49
CA ARG A 534 -1.66 0.77 24.34
C ARG A 534 -2.14 -0.60 24.79
N ASN A 535 -3.43 -0.69 25.15
CA ASN A 535 -4.01 -1.87 25.80
C ASN A 535 -5.05 -2.50 24.88
N TYR A 536 -4.93 -3.82 24.70
CA TYR A 536 -5.89 -4.62 23.96
C TYR A 536 -6.52 -5.65 24.91
N GLU A 537 -7.84 -5.77 24.87
CA GLU A 537 -8.63 -6.79 25.58
C GLU A 537 -9.32 -7.65 24.53
N VAL A 538 -8.93 -8.90 24.41
CA VAL A 538 -9.42 -9.83 23.40
C VAL A 538 -10.30 -10.88 24.06
N PHE A 539 -11.60 -10.90 23.70
CA PHE A 539 -12.57 -11.82 24.28
C PHE A 539 -12.70 -13.08 23.43
N LEU A 540 -12.26 -14.22 23.95
CA LEU A 540 -12.14 -15.46 23.20
C LEU A 540 -12.87 -16.62 23.88
N TYR A 541 -13.65 -17.35 23.07
CA TYR A 541 -14.11 -18.69 23.45
C TYR A 541 -12.98 -19.71 23.39
N GLU A 542 -13.21 -20.88 23.95
CA GLU A 542 -12.20 -21.95 24.07
C GLU A 542 -11.70 -22.44 22.70
N CYS A 543 -12.58 -22.54 21.70
CA CYS A 543 -12.20 -22.91 20.34
C CYS A 543 -11.31 -21.85 19.66
N GLU A 544 -11.54 -20.57 19.92
CA GLU A 544 -10.75 -19.47 19.34
C GLU A 544 -9.31 -19.43 19.86
N ARG A 545 -9.04 -20.02 21.04
CA ARG A 545 -7.68 -20.07 21.62
C ARG A 545 -6.69 -20.85 20.76
N ARG A 546 -7.16 -21.85 20.01
CA ARG A 546 -6.30 -22.61 19.08
C ARG A 546 -5.81 -21.70 17.98
N TRP A 547 -6.69 -20.92 17.38
CA TRP A 547 -6.35 -19.96 16.32
C TRP A 547 -5.38 -18.89 16.83
N LYS A 548 -5.68 -18.33 18.02
CA LYS A 548 -4.79 -17.42 18.72
C LYS A 548 -3.38 -18.02 18.89
N ASN A 549 -3.27 -19.24 19.41
CA ASN A 549 -1.98 -19.86 19.67
C ASN A 549 -1.17 -20.08 18.38
N ASN A 550 -1.83 -20.43 17.28
CA ASN A 550 -1.19 -20.60 15.97
C ASN A 550 -0.66 -19.28 15.44
N GLU A 551 -1.46 -18.21 15.54
CA GLU A 551 -1.04 -16.88 15.13
C GLU A 551 0.11 -16.35 15.99
N GLU A 552 0.04 -16.50 17.30
CA GLU A 552 1.13 -16.10 18.20
C GLU A 552 2.45 -16.83 17.88
N ARG A 553 2.38 -18.11 17.51
CA ARG A 553 3.55 -18.85 17.00
C ARG A 553 4.09 -18.25 15.69
N SER A 554 3.19 -17.91 14.75
CA SER A 554 3.56 -17.25 13.51
C SER A 554 4.22 -15.88 13.76
N TRP A 555 3.64 -15.09 14.65
CA TRP A 555 4.21 -13.81 15.06
C TRP A 555 5.55 -13.96 15.78
N ALA A 556 5.68 -14.93 16.68
CA ALA A 556 6.94 -15.24 17.34
C ALA A 556 8.02 -15.66 16.34
N LYS A 557 7.68 -16.47 15.33
CA LYS A 557 8.58 -16.81 14.23
C LYS A 557 8.99 -15.56 13.44
N ALA A 558 8.05 -14.67 13.14
CA ALA A 558 8.33 -13.43 12.43
C ALA A 558 9.24 -12.49 13.25
N VAL A 559 9.03 -12.39 14.57
CA VAL A 559 9.88 -11.61 15.48
C VAL A 559 11.27 -12.25 15.60
N SER A 560 11.36 -13.58 15.77
CA SER A 560 12.65 -14.29 15.84
C SER A 560 13.43 -14.22 14.53
N ALA A 561 12.76 -13.89 13.43
CA ALA A 561 13.37 -13.69 12.13
C ALA A 561 14.09 -12.34 11.97
N SER A 562 14.14 -11.47 12.98
CA SER A 562 14.92 -10.23 12.90
C SER A 562 16.42 -10.50 13.01
N ASP A 563 17.21 -9.75 12.24
CA ASP A 563 18.68 -9.83 12.24
C ASP A 563 19.31 -8.73 13.11
N ASN A 564 18.52 -8.07 13.96
CA ASN A 564 18.97 -6.93 14.76
C ASN A 564 20.25 -7.22 15.53
N LYS A 565 20.33 -8.37 16.23
CA LYS A 565 21.53 -8.78 16.99
C LYS A 565 22.76 -8.94 16.09
N GLU A 566 22.58 -9.54 14.92
CA GLU A 566 23.70 -9.77 13.99
C GLU A 566 24.15 -8.47 13.34
N ILE A 567 23.22 -7.61 12.94
CA ILE A 567 23.51 -6.29 12.37
C ILE A 567 24.32 -5.45 13.36
N ILE A 568 23.86 -5.38 14.62
CA ILE A 568 24.55 -4.63 15.65
C ILE A 568 25.97 -5.19 15.88
N ARG A 569 26.11 -6.52 15.98
CA ARG A 569 27.42 -7.15 16.16
C ARG A 569 28.39 -6.83 15.02
N LYS A 570 27.91 -6.79 13.78
CA LYS A 570 28.74 -6.48 12.60
C LYS A 570 29.08 -4.99 12.49
N THR A 571 28.17 -4.13 12.92
CA THR A 571 28.36 -2.66 12.84
C THR A 571 29.10 -2.05 14.01
N LEU A 572 29.40 -2.84 15.06
CA LEU A 572 30.24 -2.38 16.18
C LEU A 572 31.71 -2.39 15.80
N SER A 573 32.41 -1.35 16.22
CA SER A 573 33.88 -1.21 16.04
C SER A 573 34.69 -2.32 16.73
N ASN A 574 34.06 -3.07 17.65
CA ASN A 574 34.66 -4.20 18.36
C ASN A 574 33.76 -5.43 18.31
N PRO A 575 34.00 -6.36 17.37
CA PRO A 575 33.15 -7.54 17.17
C PRO A 575 33.16 -8.56 18.32
N ARG A 576 34.00 -8.37 19.34
CA ARG A 576 34.07 -9.22 20.55
C ARG A 576 33.14 -8.74 21.68
N SER A 577 32.48 -7.61 21.51
CA SER A 577 31.52 -7.12 22.51
C SER A 577 30.24 -7.96 22.42
N GLU A 578 29.98 -8.79 23.41
CA GLU A 578 28.67 -9.45 23.57
C GLU A 578 27.60 -8.43 23.90
N ILE A 579 26.53 -8.37 23.11
CA ILE A 579 25.37 -7.56 23.40
C ILE A 579 24.42 -8.41 24.24
N SER A 580 24.32 -8.07 25.51
CA SER A 580 23.33 -8.67 26.42
C SER A 580 21.99 -7.96 26.21
N VAL A 581 21.07 -8.60 25.52
CA VAL A 581 19.69 -8.13 25.37
C VAL A 581 18.76 -9.18 25.95
N THR A 582 18.54 -9.09 27.23
CA THR A 582 17.71 -10.02 27.99
C THR A 582 16.25 -10.08 27.55
N LYS A 583 15.77 -9.04 26.87
CA LYS A 583 14.40 -8.99 26.33
C LYS A 583 14.21 -9.74 24.99
N TRP A 584 15.28 -10.15 24.29
CA TRP A 584 15.17 -10.78 22.98
C TRP A 584 15.16 -12.31 23.01
N GLU A 585 15.13 -12.89 24.18
CA GLU A 585 14.85 -14.31 24.31
C GLU A 585 13.35 -14.51 24.15
N ALA A 586 12.94 -14.75 22.89
CA ALA A 586 11.60 -15.24 22.61
C ALA A 586 11.36 -16.49 23.49
N ASP A 587 10.27 -16.50 24.20
CA ASP A 587 9.83 -17.61 25.01
C ASP A 587 9.83 -18.89 24.18
N GLN A 588 10.87 -19.71 24.29
CA GLN A 588 11.04 -20.96 23.54
C GLN A 588 9.98 -22.02 23.88
N ARG A 589 9.01 -21.69 24.72
CA ARG A 589 7.92 -22.58 25.18
C ARG A 589 6.92 -22.98 24.09
N TYR A 590 7.06 -22.51 22.86
CA TYR A 590 6.11 -22.77 21.78
C TYR A 590 6.59 -23.79 20.71
N ALA A 591 7.56 -24.62 21.03
CA ALA A 591 8.06 -25.64 20.13
C ALA A 591 7.45 -27.02 20.46
N SER A 592 6.18 -27.21 20.19
CA SER A 592 5.60 -28.53 19.99
C SER A 592 4.89 -28.63 18.67
N ASP A 593 5.34 -29.60 17.86
CA ASP A 593 4.84 -29.91 16.52
C ASP A 593 3.51 -30.68 16.53
N ASP A 594 2.51 -30.23 17.26
CA ASP A 594 1.17 -30.77 17.06
C ASP A 594 0.52 -30.10 15.87
N GLU A 595 0.06 -30.90 14.90
CA GLU A 595 -0.78 -30.52 13.77
C GLU A 595 -2.02 -29.81 14.30
N THR A 596 -1.98 -28.48 14.32
CA THR A 596 -3.05 -27.66 14.85
C THR A 596 -3.83 -27.08 13.69
N GLU A 597 -5.14 -27.36 13.71
CA GLU A 597 -6.13 -26.79 12.80
C GLU A 597 -5.96 -25.26 12.71
N ASP A 598 -5.72 -24.76 11.49
CA ASP A 598 -5.57 -23.34 11.24
C ASP A 598 -6.94 -22.75 10.82
N LEU A 599 -7.31 -21.61 11.40
CA LEU A 599 -8.47 -20.82 10.96
C LEU A 599 -8.40 -20.51 9.47
N THR A 600 -7.21 -20.25 8.96
CA THR A 600 -6.94 -19.99 7.56
C THR A 600 -7.38 -21.14 6.65
N GLU A 601 -7.17 -22.39 7.05
CA GLU A 601 -7.60 -23.54 6.25
C GLU A 601 -9.13 -23.69 6.23
N LEU A 602 -9.81 -23.41 7.34
CA LEU A 602 -11.26 -23.42 7.39
C LEU A 602 -11.87 -22.31 6.53
N GLU A 603 -11.35 -21.10 6.66
CA GLU A 603 -11.75 -19.96 5.82
C GLU A 603 -11.47 -20.23 4.33
N GLN A 604 -10.33 -20.86 4.02
CA GLN A 604 -10.01 -21.24 2.64
C GLN A 604 -10.97 -22.31 2.11
N THR A 605 -11.36 -23.29 2.93
CA THR A 605 -12.35 -24.31 2.54
C THR A 605 -13.70 -23.69 2.22
N LEU A 606 -14.18 -22.76 3.06
CA LEU A 606 -15.43 -22.02 2.80
C LEU A 606 -15.36 -21.25 1.48
N LYS A 607 -14.24 -20.57 1.23
CA LYS A 607 -13.99 -19.83 0.01
C LYS A 607 -13.97 -20.73 -1.23
N GLU A 608 -13.23 -21.84 -1.16
CA GLU A 608 -13.18 -22.80 -2.25
C GLU A 608 -14.57 -23.37 -2.55
N ASN A 609 -15.36 -23.68 -1.52
CA ASN A 609 -16.74 -24.17 -1.68
C ASN A 609 -17.63 -23.12 -2.36
N LYS A 610 -17.54 -21.87 -1.88
CA LYS A 610 -18.28 -20.74 -2.43
C LYS A 610 -17.99 -20.53 -3.92
N PHE A 611 -16.72 -20.60 -4.32
CA PHE A 611 -16.32 -20.39 -5.71
C PHE A 611 -16.48 -21.62 -6.59
N ARG A 612 -16.52 -22.85 -6.04
CA ARG A 612 -16.79 -24.09 -6.80
C ARG A 612 -18.11 -24.05 -7.58
N GLN A 613 -19.15 -23.43 -7.05
CA GLN A 613 -20.43 -23.30 -7.77
C GLN A 613 -20.28 -22.50 -9.07
N TYR A 614 -19.37 -21.52 -9.11
CA TYR A 614 -19.10 -20.71 -10.30
C TYR A 614 -18.13 -21.40 -11.28
N THR A 615 -17.28 -22.30 -10.81
CA THR A 615 -16.32 -23.03 -11.65
C THR A 615 -16.91 -24.31 -12.26
N LYS A 616 -17.81 -25.03 -11.57
CA LYS A 616 -18.47 -26.27 -12.06
C LYS A 616 -19.36 -26.05 -13.28
N GLY A 617 -19.95 -24.88 -13.47
CA GLY A 617 -20.77 -24.55 -14.66
C GLY A 617 -19.97 -24.47 -15.97
N THR A 618 -18.65 -24.46 -15.92
CA THR A 618 -17.76 -24.29 -17.08
C THR A 618 -17.06 -25.59 -17.53
N GLU A 619 -17.21 -26.70 -16.82
CA GLU A 619 -16.51 -27.97 -17.13
C GLU A 619 -16.98 -28.68 -18.40
N GLY A 620 -18.08 -28.27 -19.02
CA GLY A 620 -18.64 -28.91 -20.24
C GLY A 620 -18.46 -28.12 -21.54
N VAL A 621 -18.03 -26.88 -21.50
CA VAL A 621 -17.84 -26.02 -22.67
C VAL A 621 -16.35 -25.73 -22.80
N LYS A 622 -15.81 -25.74 -24.03
CA LYS A 622 -14.47 -25.20 -24.34
C LYS A 622 -14.48 -23.68 -24.12
N ALA A 623 -14.76 -23.24 -22.87
CA ALA A 623 -14.72 -21.84 -22.49
C ALA A 623 -13.26 -21.45 -22.23
N GLU A 624 -12.84 -20.35 -22.80
CA GLU A 624 -11.56 -19.74 -22.57
C GLU A 624 -11.44 -19.42 -21.07
N LYS A 625 -10.44 -20.00 -20.41
CA LYS A 625 -10.13 -19.70 -19.00
C LYS A 625 -9.24 -18.48 -18.91
N VAL A 626 -9.58 -17.57 -18.03
CA VAL A 626 -8.82 -16.35 -17.77
C VAL A 626 -8.52 -16.24 -16.28
N ARG A 627 -7.46 -15.52 -15.95
CA ARG A 627 -7.10 -15.22 -14.58
C ARG A 627 -7.91 -14.03 -14.08
N ALA A 628 -8.48 -14.18 -12.89
CA ALA A 628 -9.28 -13.12 -12.27
C ALA A 628 -9.11 -13.12 -10.74
N ILE A 629 -9.31 -11.95 -10.14
CA ILE A 629 -9.32 -11.76 -8.69
C ILE A 629 -10.78 -11.77 -8.24
N PRO A 630 -11.17 -12.73 -7.37
CA PRO A 630 -12.48 -12.72 -6.74
C PRO A 630 -12.57 -11.63 -5.68
N VAL A 631 -13.66 -10.86 -5.73
CA VAL A 631 -13.99 -9.84 -4.74
C VAL A 631 -15.39 -10.09 -4.21
N SER A 632 -15.50 -10.29 -2.91
CA SER A 632 -16.78 -10.48 -2.23
C SER A 632 -17.26 -9.15 -1.64
N TYR A 633 -18.57 -8.91 -1.76
CA TYR A 633 -19.21 -7.68 -1.32
C TYR A 633 -20.30 -7.94 -0.28
N ILE A 634 -20.64 -6.89 0.43
CA ILE A 634 -21.80 -6.88 1.32
C ILE A 634 -23.07 -7.23 0.55
N GLY A 635 -23.99 -7.95 1.22
CA GLY A 635 -25.25 -8.37 0.61
C GLY A 635 -25.15 -9.61 -0.28
N GLY A 636 -24.10 -10.42 -0.13
CA GLY A 636 -23.94 -11.69 -0.87
C GLY A 636 -23.57 -11.53 -2.34
N TYR A 637 -22.95 -10.42 -2.72
CA TYR A 637 -22.47 -10.21 -4.09
C TYR A 637 -21.01 -10.63 -4.25
N VAL A 638 -20.67 -11.15 -5.43
CA VAL A 638 -19.32 -11.53 -5.83
C VAL A 638 -19.04 -11.02 -7.24
N ALA A 639 -17.81 -10.60 -7.48
CA ALA A 639 -17.33 -10.31 -8.83
C ALA A 639 -15.93 -10.92 -9.04
N PHE A 640 -15.67 -11.39 -10.25
CA PHE A 640 -14.37 -11.89 -10.67
C PHE A 640 -13.77 -10.90 -11.65
N TYR A 641 -12.80 -10.12 -11.21
CA TYR A 641 -12.19 -9.11 -12.04
C TYR A 641 -10.92 -9.61 -12.71
N ARG A 642 -10.81 -9.40 -14.02
CA ARG A 642 -9.52 -9.55 -14.71
C ARG A 642 -8.52 -8.55 -14.15
N LEU A 643 -7.23 -8.87 -14.15
CA LEU A 643 -6.17 -8.04 -13.55
C LEU A 643 -6.15 -6.61 -14.11
N GLU A 644 -6.42 -6.46 -15.40
CA GLU A 644 -6.45 -5.18 -16.12
C GLU A 644 -7.76 -4.39 -15.94
N HIS A 645 -8.81 -5.00 -15.35
CA HIS A 645 -10.12 -4.37 -15.20
C HIS A 645 -10.02 -3.12 -14.31
N LYS A 646 -10.86 -2.13 -14.60
CA LYS A 646 -10.89 -0.85 -13.88
C LYS A 646 -12.13 -0.76 -13.01
N VAL A 647 -11.91 -0.77 -11.70
CA VAL A 647 -12.95 -0.66 -10.69
C VAL A 647 -13.07 0.79 -10.22
N LEU A 648 -14.28 1.26 -10.01
CA LEU A 648 -14.57 2.60 -9.49
C LEU A 648 -14.60 2.55 -7.94
N GLN A 649 -13.50 2.90 -7.31
CA GLN A 649 -13.39 3.01 -5.86
C GLN A 649 -13.88 4.37 -5.38
N VAL A 650 -14.71 4.38 -4.35
CA VAL A 650 -15.21 5.58 -3.70
C VAL A 650 -14.41 5.85 -2.43
N THR A 651 -13.74 6.99 -2.38
CA THR A 651 -13.02 7.42 -1.18
C THR A 651 -13.82 8.51 -0.47
N ASN A 652 -14.01 8.36 0.83
CA ASN A 652 -14.70 9.19 1.83
C ASN A 652 -15.47 10.44 1.32
N ILE A 653 -16.80 10.33 1.17
CA ILE A 653 -17.64 11.37 0.55
C ILE A 653 -18.12 12.42 1.57
N LEU A 654 -18.05 12.15 2.87
CA LEU A 654 -18.81 12.90 3.86
C LEU A 654 -18.07 13.99 4.65
N ASN A 655 -16.76 14.09 4.52
CA ASN A 655 -15.95 15.02 5.32
C ASN A 655 -15.49 16.30 4.60
N GLY A 656 -16.09 16.63 3.45
CA GLY A 656 -15.80 17.90 2.75
C GLY A 656 -14.38 18.06 2.17
N ILE A 657 -13.54 17.03 2.30
CA ILE A 657 -12.20 16.97 1.75
C ILE A 657 -12.29 16.25 0.41
N SER A 658 -11.93 16.89 -0.65
CA SER A 658 -11.90 16.50 -2.07
C SER A 658 -12.11 15.01 -2.37
N ASP A 659 -13.34 14.58 -2.26
CA ASP A 659 -13.79 13.20 -2.42
C ASP A 659 -13.62 12.77 -3.85
N LYS A 660 -12.79 11.78 -4.08
CA LYS A 660 -12.47 11.31 -5.42
C LYS A 660 -13.00 9.91 -5.61
N ILE A 661 -13.84 9.73 -6.61
CA ILE A 661 -13.98 8.43 -7.22
C ILE A 661 -12.66 8.18 -7.94
N ARG A 662 -11.98 7.10 -7.56
CA ARG A 662 -10.73 6.67 -8.18
C ARG A 662 -10.99 5.48 -9.08
N ILE A 663 -10.26 5.42 -10.16
CA ILE A 663 -10.21 4.23 -11.01
C ILE A 663 -9.00 3.44 -10.52
N VAL A 664 -9.22 2.23 -10.04
CA VAL A 664 -8.18 1.34 -9.52
C VAL A 664 -8.25 0.00 -10.23
N THR A 665 -7.14 -0.73 -10.26
CA THR A 665 -7.13 -2.14 -10.65
C THR A 665 -7.57 -2.99 -9.46
N PRO A 666 -8.12 -4.19 -9.67
CA PRO A 666 -8.61 -5.06 -8.59
C PRO A 666 -7.54 -5.38 -7.53
N GLU A 667 -6.28 -5.48 -7.94
CA GLU A 667 -5.13 -5.69 -7.05
C GLU A 667 -4.92 -4.57 -6.02
N LYS A 668 -5.50 -3.39 -6.27
CA LYS A 668 -5.39 -2.22 -5.38
C LYS A 668 -6.59 -2.01 -4.47
N LEU A 669 -7.58 -2.89 -4.59
CA LEU A 669 -8.70 -2.90 -3.66
C LEU A 669 -8.25 -3.48 -2.32
N GLU A 670 -8.83 -2.97 -1.24
CA GLU A 670 -8.65 -3.47 0.11
C GLU A 670 -10.01 -3.81 0.72
N GLU A 671 -10.02 -4.72 1.69
CA GLU A 671 -11.22 -4.97 2.50
C GLU A 671 -11.69 -3.67 3.15
N GLY A 672 -12.99 -3.43 3.15
CA GLY A 672 -13.59 -2.19 3.66
C GLY A 672 -13.69 -1.06 2.62
N ASP A 673 -13.10 -1.20 1.43
CA ASP A 673 -13.29 -0.27 0.33
C ASP A 673 -14.73 -0.22 -0.14
N PHE A 674 -15.14 0.93 -0.64
CA PHE A 674 -16.43 1.09 -1.31
C PHE A 674 -16.21 1.19 -2.81
N VAL A 675 -16.99 0.42 -3.56
CA VAL A 675 -16.89 0.38 -5.02
C VAL A 675 -18.25 0.58 -5.66
N ILE A 676 -18.24 1.13 -6.85
CA ILE A 676 -19.43 1.26 -7.68
C ILE A 676 -19.36 0.18 -8.75
N VAL A 677 -20.37 -0.69 -8.75
CA VAL A 677 -20.46 -1.82 -9.68
C VAL A 677 -21.81 -1.75 -10.41
N ARG A 678 -21.78 -2.07 -11.69
CA ARG A 678 -22.98 -2.24 -12.52
C ARG A 678 -23.30 -3.73 -12.66
N GLU A 679 -24.59 -4.05 -12.74
CA GLU A 679 -25.03 -5.45 -12.94
C GLU A 679 -24.66 -6.00 -14.34
N ALA A 680 -24.55 -5.11 -15.33
CA ALA A 680 -24.24 -5.50 -16.72
C ALA A 680 -22.72 -5.46 -17.00
N ASP A 681 -22.27 -6.47 -17.74
CA ASP A 681 -20.88 -6.67 -18.18
C ASP A 681 -20.47 -5.68 -19.28
N GLN A 682 -20.22 -4.40 -18.92
CA GLN A 682 -19.68 -3.43 -19.87
C GLN A 682 -18.82 -2.38 -19.14
N ASP A 683 -17.66 -2.05 -19.73
CA ASP A 683 -16.85 -0.93 -19.31
C ASP A 683 -17.63 0.38 -19.48
N LEU A 684 -18.14 0.90 -18.37
CA LEU A 684 -18.97 2.08 -18.30
C LEU A 684 -18.28 3.32 -18.89
N ILE A 685 -16.99 3.44 -18.68
CA ILE A 685 -16.20 4.57 -19.21
C ILE A 685 -16.11 4.46 -20.72
N ARG A 686 -15.92 3.26 -21.24
CA ARG A 686 -15.88 2.97 -22.66
C ARG A 686 -17.21 3.30 -23.34
N GLU A 687 -18.32 2.87 -22.75
CA GLU A 687 -19.66 3.11 -23.29
C GLU A 687 -20.00 4.61 -23.35
N ILE A 688 -19.68 5.36 -22.28
CA ILE A 688 -19.88 6.83 -22.26
C ILE A 688 -18.94 7.52 -23.26
N ALA A 689 -17.69 7.07 -23.35
CA ALA A 689 -16.74 7.61 -24.32
C ALA A 689 -17.21 7.41 -25.77
N ASP A 690 -17.78 6.23 -26.07
CA ASP A 690 -18.33 5.94 -27.39
C ASP A 690 -19.57 6.77 -27.70
N ARG A 691 -20.44 7.04 -26.71
CA ARG A 691 -21.55 7.98 -26.85
C ARG A 691 -21.05 9.42 -27.11
N ILE A 692 -19.99 9.87 -26.43
CA ILE A 692 -19.37 11.19 -26.67
C ILE A 692 -18.88 11.26 -28.11
N LEU A 693 -18.15 10.24 -28.57
CA LEU A 693 -17.66 10.20 -29.96
C LEU A 693 -18.78 10.18 -30.98
N ALA A 694 -19.86 9.39 -30.72
CA ALA A 694 -21.03 9.35 -31.59
C ALA A 694 -21.76 10.69 -31.65
N ALA A 695 -21.94 11.38 -30.51
CA ALA A 695 -22.54 12.71 -30.46
C ALA A 695 -21.73 13.77 -31.22
N GLU A 696 -20.40 13.61 -31.29
CA GLU A 696 -19.50 14.46 -32.07
C GLU A 696 -19.42 14.05 -33.56
N GLY A 697 -20.17 13.04 -33.99
CA GLY A 697 -20.15 12.52 -35.37
C GLY A 697 -18.86 11.75 -35.72
N LYS A 698 -18.13 11.24 -34.71
CA LYS A 698 -16.83 10.58 -34.82
C LYS A 698 -16.95 9.06 -34.67
N THR A 699 -17.98 8.46 -35.22
CA THR A 699 -18.19 7.00 -35.23
C THR A 699 -17.06 6.29 -35.98
N GLY A 700 -16.61 5.12 -35.48
CA GLY A 700 -15.55 4.32 -36.11
C GLY A 700 -14.13 4.70 -35.72
N LEU A 701 -13.91 5.79 -34.96
CA LEU A 701 -12.56 6.14 -34.51
C LEU A 701 -11.94 5.09 -33.58
N ARG A 702 -12.75 4.41 -32.77
CA ARG A 702 -12.24 3.32 -31.90
C ARG A 702 -11.69 2.16 -32.73
N GLU A 703 -12.44 1.72 -33.74
CA GLU A 703 -11.99 0.66 -34.64
C GLU A 703 -10.72 1.06 -35.37
N LEU A 704 -10.70 2.30 -35.88
CA LEU A 704 -9.51 2.84 -36.56
C LEU A 704 -8.31 2.92 -35.60
N SER A 705 -8.54 3.37 -34.37
CA SER A 705 -7.47 3.46 -33.35
C SER A 705 -6.90 2.10 -32.95
N GLY A 706 -7.63 1.00 -33.09
CA GLY A 706 -7.20 -0.36 -32.77
C GLY A 706 -6.37 -1.05 -33.87
N LYS A 707 -6.29 -0.49 -35.06
CA LYS A 707 -5.61 -1.12 -36.22
C LYS A 707 -4.10 -1.36 -36.02
N TRP A 708 -3.49 -0.70 -35.09
CA TRP A 708 -2.07 -0.94 -34.75
C TRP A 708 -1.83 -2.35 -34.19
N ARG A 709 -2.87 -3.02 -33.63
CA ARG A 709 -2.77 -4.37 -33.05
C ARG A 709 -2.78 -5.47 -34.11
N GLU A 710 -3.42 -5.23 -35.25
CA GLU A 710 -3.61 -6.25 -36.29
C GLU A 710 -2.29 -6.93 -36.72
N PRO A 711 -1.18 -6.20 -36.98
CA PRO A 711 0.07 -6.83 -37.37
C PRO A 711 0.66 -7.73 -36.27
N ILE A 712 0.55 -7.33 -35.01
CA ILE A 712 1.03 -8.10 -33.86
C ILE A 712 0.18 -9.38 -33.70
N ALA A 713 -1.15 -9.25 -33.79
CA ALA A 713 -2.07 -10.36 -33.65
C ALA A 713 -1.88 -11.39 -34.79
N ILE A 714 -1.70 -10.94 -36.02
CA ILE A 714 -1.40 -11.80 -37.18
C ILE A 714 -0.11 -12.58 -36.95
N GLU A 715 0.94 -11.92 -36.52
CA GLU A 715 2.25 -12.54 -36.27
C GLU A 715 2.17 -13.58 -35.15
N LEU A 716 1.47 -13.28 -34.07
CA LEU A 716 1.27 -14.22 -32.95
C LEU A 716 0.40 -15.42 -33.34
N ALA A 717 -0.52 -15.26 -34.29
CA ALA A 717 -1.35 -16.36 -34.80
C ALA A 717 -0.57 -17.34 -35.68
N LEU A 718 0.63 -16.98 -36.16
CA LEU A 718 1.47 -17.89 -36.93
C LEU A 718 2.07 -18.95 -35.97
N SER A 719 1.91 -20.20 -36.32
CA SER A 719 2.25 -21.36 -35.47
C SER A 719 3.72 -21.46 -35.02
N ALA A 720 4.62 -20.72 -35.64
CA ALA A 720 6.04 -20.69 -35.32
C ALA A 720 6.47 -19.47 -34.50
N SER A 721 5.55 -18.52 -34.20
CA SER A 721 5.89 -17.27 -33.53
C SER A 721 5.52 -17.32 -32.03
N THR A 722 6.54 -17.11 -31.18
CA THR A 722 6.35 -16.91 -29.73
C THR A 722 6.34 -15.42 -29.41
N ARG A 723 5.87 -15.03 -28.21
CA ARG A 723 5.93 -13.64 -27.74
C ARG A 723 7.35 -13.08 -27.82
N GLU A 724 8.36 -13.88 -27.49
CA GLU A 724 9.78 -13.49 -27.52
C GLU A 724 10.26 -13.24 -28.94
N THR A 725 9.81 -14.06 -29.92
CA THR A 725 10.17 -13.86 -31.31
C THR A 725 9.54 -12.59 -31.91
N VAL A 726 8.30 -12.32 -31.57
CA VAL A 726 7.57 -11.10 -31.98
C VAL A 726 8.24 -9.87 -31.33
N TYR A 727 8.55 -9.93 -30.05
CA TYR A 727 9.27 -8.87 -29.37
C TYR A 727 10.64 -8.60 -29.97
N ARG A 728 11.39 -9.65 -30.32
CA ARG A 728 12.70 -9.52 -30.98
C ARG A 728 12.62 -8.84 -32.35
N LYS A 729 11.56 -9.11 -33.12
CA LYS A 729 11.30 -8.38 -34.39
C LYS A 729 11.10 -6.88 -34.14
N LEU A 730 10.30 -6.50 -33.15
CA LEU A 730 10.11 -5.12 -32.74
C LEU A 730 11.43 -4.46 -32.30
N LYS A 731 12.24 -5.15 -31.52
CA LYS A 731 13.55 -4.65 -31.09
C LYS A 731 14.50 -4.39 -32.28
N ASN A 732 14.53 -5.30 -33.26
CA ASN A 732 15.34 -5.17 -34.45
C ASN A 732 14.86 -3.98 -35.35
N ALA A 733 13.57 -3.65 -35.30
CA ALA A 733 13.01 -2.48 -35.98
C ALA A 733 13.20 -1.17 -35.19
N GLY A 734 13.89 -1.22 -34.03
CA GLY A 734 14.21 -0.04 -33.24
C GLY A 734 13.28 0.25 -32.06
N CYS A 735 12.40 -0.66 -31.68
CA CYS A 735 11.54 -0.49 -30.50
C CYS A 735 12.39 -0.35 -29.24
N ARG A 736 12.19 0.75 -28.51
CA ARG A 736 12.90 0.99 -27.24
C ARG A 736 12.17 0.45 -26.03
N LYS A 737 10.88 0.07 -26.17
CA LYS A 737 10.04 -0.41 -25.07
C LYS A 737 10.51 -1.76 -24.55
N GLY A 738 10.30 -2.02 -23.26
CA GLY A 738 10.62 -3.29 -22.61
C GLY A 738 9.61 -4.40 -22.93
N MET A 739 9.94 -5.63 -22.57
CA MET A 739 9.07 -6.81 -22.74
C MET A 739 7.72 -6.63 -22.04
N ILE A 740 7.70 -5.98 -20.89
CA ILE A 740 6.47 -5.71 -20.10
C ILE A 740 5.51 -4.80 -20.86
N THR A 741 6.03 -3.69 -21.43
CA THR A 741 5.19 -2.80 -22.25
C THR A 741 4.64 -3.55 -23.46
N PHE A 742 5.44 -4.43 -24.05
CA PHE A 742 5.01 -5.27 -25.15
C PHE A 742 3.94 -6.29 -24.71
N SER A 743 4.09 -6.92 -23.55
CA SER A 743 3.06 -7.81 -22.99
C SER A 743 1.75 -7.07 -22.76
N ASN A 744 1.81 -5.85 -22.20
CA ASN A 744 0.61 -5.01 -22.05
C ASN A 744 -0.02 -4.64 -23.41
N TRP A 745 0.77 -4.49 -24.47
CA TRP A 745 0.22 -4.26 -25.82
C TRP A 745 -0.61 -5.44 -26.33
N ILE A 746 -0.29 -6.64 -25.87
CA ILE A 746 -0.99 -7.87 -26.26
C ILE A 746 -2.17 -8.13 -25.32
N ASP A 747 -1.94 -8.07 -24.02
CA ASP A 747 -2.82 -8.58 -22.98
C ASP A 747 -3.89 -7.56 -22.55
N ASP A 748 -3.59 -6.25 -22.62
CA ASP A 748 -4.56 -5.20 -22.30
C ASP A 748 -5.50 -4.93 -23.50
N GLU A 749 -6.66 -5.57 -23.50
CA GLU A 749 -7.69 -5.37 -24.53
C GLU A 749 -8.25 -3.93 -24.55
N ASP A 750 -8.21 -3.23 -23.43
CA ASP A 750 -8.71 -1.86 -23.28
C ASP A 750 -7.69 -0.80 -23.68
N MET A 751 -6.47 -1.18 -23.96
CA MET A 751 -5.45 -0.28 -24.43
C MET A 751 -5.82 0.28 -25.80
N ILE A 752 -6.01 1.60 -25.89
CA ILE A 752 -6.44 2.30 -27.12
C ILE A 752 -5.34 2.24 -28.18
N ALA A 753 -4.14 2.67 -27.85
CA ALA A 753 -2.93 2.59 -28.70
C ALA A 753 -1.67 2.94 -27.90
N PRO A 754 -0.45 2.63 -28.38
CA PRO A 754 0.79 3.18 -27.85
C PRO A 754 0.74 4.71 -27.78
N GLN A 755 1.36 5.30 -26.74
CA GLN A 755 1.33 6.76 -26.56
C GLN A 755 2.11 7.51 -27.63
N ASP A 756 3.21 6.91 -28.08
CA ASP A 756 4.08 7.50 -29.09
C ASP A 756 3.69 7.05 -30.50
N LYS A 757 3.59 7.98 -31.40
CA LYS A 757 3.37 7.72 -32.82
C LYS A 757 4.49 6.86 -33.41
N GLU A 758 5.71 7.05 -32.92
CA GLU A 758 6.89 6.31 -33.32
C GLU A 758 6.76 4.80 -33.05
N ASP A 759 6.13 4.40 -31.93
CA ASP A 759 5.90 3.00 -31.64
C ASP A 759 4.97 2.34 -32.67
N ILE A 760 3.92 3.05 -33.10
CA ILE A 760 3.01 2.56 -34.17
C ILE A 760 3.76 2.44 -35.50
N ARG A 761 4.67 3.38 -35.81
CA ARG A 761 5.53 3.33 -36.99
C ARG A 761 6.45 2.10 -36.96
N ILE A 762 7.09 1.88 -35.80
CA ILE A 762 7.97 0.70 -35.60
C ILE A 762 7.20 -0.60 -35.73
N ILE A 763 5.97 -0.69 -35.23
CA ILE A 763 5.10 -1.86 -35.42
C ILE A 763 4.83 -2.09 -36.91
N ALA A 764 4.46 -1.04 -37.64
CA ALA A 764 4.22 -1.13 -39.09
C ALA A 764 5.46 -1.60 -39.87
N GLU A 765 6.65 -1.16 -39.47
CA GLU A 765 7.92 -1.55 -40.08
C GLU A 765 8.35 -2.97 -39.69
N ALA A 766 8.23 -3.35 -38.42
CA ALA A 766 8.65 -4.66 -37.91
C ALA A 766 7.91 -5.82 -38.57
N PHE A 767 6.64 -5.61 -38.97
CA PHE A 767 5.77 -6.60 -39.58
C PHE A 767 5.46 -6.33 -41.06
N ASP A 768 6.17 -5.39 -41.66
CA ASP A 768 6.04 -4.98 -43.07
C ASP A 768 4.57 -4.71 -43.49
N ASN A 769 3.82 -4.03 -42.61
CA ASN A 769 2.41 -3.72 -42.82
C ASN A 769 2.22 -2.37 -43.53
N GLU A 770 2.02 -2.45 -44.84
CA GLU A 770 1.86 -1.25 -45.70
C GLU A 770 0.59 -0.47 -45.36
N THR A 771 -0.50 -1.15 -45.03
CA THR A 771 -1.78 -0.54 -44.67
C THR A 771 -1.63 0.32 -43.39
N LEU A 772 -0.92 -0.18 -42.38
CA LEU A 772 -0.68 0.57 -41.15
C LEU A 772 0.26 1.75 -41.39
N ARG A 773 1.26 1.62 -42.30
CA ARG A 773 2.13 2.75 -42.68
C ARG A 773 1.33 3.89 -43.33
N GLU A 774 0.43 3.57 -44.24
CA GLU A 774 -0.43 4.58 -44.92
C GLU A 774 -1.43 5.22 -43.96
N LEU A 775 -1.92 4.47 -42.97
CA LEU A 775 -2.91 4.94 -42.02
C LEU A 775 -2.30 5.53 -40.73
N LEU A 776 -0.98 5.57 -40.58
CA LEU A 776 -0.27 5.92 -39.34
C LEU A 776 -0.82 7.19 -38.66
N ASP A 777 -0.94 8.28 -39.44
CA ASP A 777 -1.45 9.56 -38.92
C ASP A 777 -2.89 9.46 -38.48
N LYS A 778 -3.72 8.77 -39.27
CA LYS A 778 -5.14 8.60 -38.95
C LYS A 778 -5.36 7.71 -37.72
N VAL A 779 -4.59 6.63 -37.56
CA VAL A 779 -4.63 5.76 -36.40
C VAL A 779 -4.20 6.50 -35.13
N TYR A 780 -3.13 7.26 -35.22
CA TYR A 780 -2.64 8.04 -34.08
C TYR A 780 -3.61 9.17 -33.67
N ASP A 781 -4.17 9.90 -34.64
CA ASP A 781 -5.14 10.96 -34.35
C ASP A 781 -6.47 10.37 -33.85
N ALA A 782 -6.91 9.23 -34.37
CA ALA A 782 -8.06 8.51 -33.85
C ALA A 782 -7.81 8.07 -32.37
N ALA A 783 -6.62 7.57 -32.07
CA ALA A 783 -6.25 7.20 -30.70
C ALA A 783 -6.27 8.38 -29.72
N LYS A 784 -5.82 9.56 -30.16
CA LYS A 784 -5.91 10.80 -29.36
C LYS A 784 -7.36 11.18 -29.05
N GLU A 785 -8.23 11.15 -30.06
CA GLU A 785 -9.64 11.47 -29.88
C GLU A 785 -10.37 10.48 -28.98
N VAL A 786 -10.08 9.19 -29.11
CA VAL A 786 -10.63 8.15 -28.22
C VAL A 786 -10.14 8.36 -26.78
N ARG A 787 -8.85 8.64 -26.55
CA ARG A 787 -8.33 8.95 -25.21
C ARG A 787 -8.99 10.19 -24.62
N ARG A 788 -9.18 11.24 -25.43
CA ARG A 788 -9.89 12.46 -25.02
C ARG A 788 -11.32 12.13 -24.56
N ALA A 789 -12.04 11.32 -25.35
CA ALA A 789 -13.39 10.89 -25.00
C ALA A 789 -13.42 10.07 -23.72
N HIS A 790 -12.47 9.14 -23.48
CA HIS A 790 -12.34 8.39 -22.24
C HIS A 790 -12.07 9.30 -21.03
N THR A 791 -11.21 10.29 -21.18
CA THR A 791 -10.94 11.27 -20.10
C THR A 791 -12.20 12.09 -19.77
N GLN A 792 -12.92 12.55 -20.78
CA GLN A 792 -14.17 13.28 -20.59
C GLN A 792 -15.27 12.39 -19.98
N ALA A 793 -15.39 11.14 -20.43
CA ALA A 793 -16.32 10.16 -19.90
C ALA A 793 -16.06 9.91 -18.41
N GLY A 794 -14.79 9.69 -18.04
CA GLY A 794 -14.39 9.50 -16.65
C GLY A 794 -14.72 10.69 -15.76
N MET A 795 -14.49 11.92 -16.23
CA MET A 795 -14.84 13.15 -15.50
C MET A 795 -16.34 13.31 -15.35
N GLN A 796 -17.13 13.10 -16.42
CA GLN A 796 -18.59 13.21 -16.40
C GLN A 796 -19.19 12.15 -15.47
N LEU A 797 -18.77 10.92 -15.60
CA LEU A 797 -19.21 9.81 -14.78
C LEU A 797 -18.90 10.06 -13.31
N SER A 798 -17.67 10.43 -13.00
CA SER A 798 -17.25 10.75 -11.63
C SER A 798 -18.08 11.87 -11.01
N LYS A 799 -18.39 12.90 -11.78
CA LYS A 799 -19.25 14.02 -11.31
C LYS A 799 -20.69 13.58 -11.04
N LEU A 800 -21.28 12.83 -11.99
CA LEU A 800 -22.65 12.31 -11.87
C LEU A 800 -22.79 11.36 -10.68
N LEU A 801 -21.87 10.41 -10.56
CA LEU A 801 -21.86 9.44 -9.47
C LEU A 801 -21.70 10.10 -8.11
N LYS A 802 -20.82 11.10 -7.97
CA LYS A 802 -20.67 11.85 -6.72
C LYS A 802 -21.95 12.54 -6.29
N GLN A 803 -22.61 13.22 -7.23
CA GLN A 803 -23.86 13.93 -6.95
C GLN A 803 -24.96 12.96 -6.53
N LYS A 804 -25.07 11.83 -7.23
CA LYS A 804 -26.07 10.80 -6.94
C LYS A 804 -25.81 10.10 -5.60
N ILE A 805 -24.59 9.69 -5.33
CA ILE A 805 -24.23 9.05 -4.05
C ILE A 805 -24.50 10.02 -2.89
N ALA A 806 -24.08 11.28 -2.99
CA ALA A 806 -24.32 12.27 -1.95
C ALA A 806 -25.82 12.50 -1.71
N GLN A 807 -26.62 12.46 -2.77
CA GLN A 807 -28.09 12.58 -2.65
C GLN A 807 -28.69 11.34 -1.96
N GLU A 808 -28.33 10.14 -2.41
CA GLU A 808 -28.84 8.89 -1.84
C GLU A 808 -28.48 8.73 -0.37
N LEU A 809 -27.23 9.04 0.01
CA LEU A 809 -26.80 9.00 1.41
C LEU A 809 -27.58 9.99 2.28
N LYS A 810 -27.89 11.17 1.75
CA LYS A 810 -28.70 12.16 2.43
C LYS A 810 -30.16 11.71 2.57
N ASP A 811 -30.73 11.15 1.51
CA ASP A 811 -32.13 10.68 1.49
C ASP A 811 -32.32 9.48 2.43
N GLN A 812 -31.28 8.67 2.64
CA GLN A 812 -31.25 7.56 3.59
C GLN A 812 -30.77 7.96 5.00
N GLU A 813 -30.55 9.27 5.26
CA GLU A 813 -30.03 9.79 6.53
C GLU A 813 -28.67 9.18 6.97
N ILE A 814 -27.86 8.71 6.01
CA ILE A 814 -26.54 8.15 6.27
C ILE A 814 -25.53 9.30 6.38
N SER A 815 -25.05 9.55 7.60
CA SER A 815 -24.06 10.60 7.87
C SER A 815 -22.60 10.15 7.66
N ASP A 816 -22.36 8.87 7.57
CA ASP A 816 -21.02 8.27 7.44
C ASP A 816 -21.07 7.03 6.51
N ILE A 817 -20.26 7.03 5.46
CA ILE A 817 -20.19 5.95 4.48
C ILE A 817 -19.82 4.59 5.14
N TYR A 818 -19.05 4.60 6.19
CA TYR A 818 -18.70 3.39 6.93
C TYR A 818 -19.89 2.75 7.68
N ASN A 819 -21.02 3.47 7.79
CA ASN A 819 -22.28 2.92 8.32
C ASN A 819 -23.11 2.19 7.25
N ILE A 820 -22.67 2.15 6.01
CA ILE A 820 -23.32 1.39 4.94
C ILE A 820 -22.97 -0.08 5.15
N TRP A 821 -23.99 -0.89 5.38
CA TRP A 821 -23.88 -2.34 5.59
C TRP A 821 -24.88 -3.13 4.75
N GLU A 822 -25.65 -2.42 3.93
CA GLU A 822 -26.48 -2.98 2.87
C GLU A 822 -26.11 -2.34 1.53
N PRO A 823 -26.24 -3.06 0.42
CA PRO A 823 -26.01 -2.51 -0.92
C PRO A 823 -26.93 -1.33 -1.21
N ILE A 824 -26.38 -0.21 -1.65
CA ILE A 824 -27.19 0.93 -2.08
C ILE A 824 -27.29 0.89 -3.61
N ALA A 825 -28.49 0.62 -4.13
CA ALA A 825 -28.77 0.66 -5.56
C ALA A 825 -29.39 2.01 -5.95
N PHE A 826 -28.92 2.58 -7.05
CA PHE A 826 -29.46 3.83 -7.57
C PHE A 826 -29.33 3.93 -9.09
N ASP A 827 -30.29 4.61 -9.73
CA ASP A 827 -30.27 4.80 -11.16
C ASP A 827 -29.50 6.06 -11.57
N VAL A 828 -28.63 5.91 -12.54
CA VAL A 828 -27.86 7.01 -13.13
C VAL A 828 -28.29 7.17 -14.59
N GLU A 829 -28.73 8.37 -14.92
CA GLU A 829 -29.22 8.68 -16.29
C GLU A 829 -28.13 8.38 -17.32
N GLY A 830 -28.51 7.59 -18.33
CA GLY A 830 -27.56 7.19 -19.38
C GLY A 830 -26.59 6.07 -19.00
N VAL A 831 -26.64 5.58 -17.76
CA VAL A 831 -25.74 4.53 -17.24
C VAL A 831 -26.51 3.28 -16.86
N GLY A 832 -27.71 3.46 -16.30
CA GLY A 832 -28.54 2.38 -15.76
C GLY A 832 -28.35 2.24 -14.24
N THR A 833 -28.83 1.14 -13.70
CA THR A 833 -28.74 0.84 -12.27
C THR A 833 -27.32 0.47 -11.88
N VAL A 834 -26.77 1.15 -10.91
CA VAL A 834 -25.47 0.90 -10.29
C VAL A 834 -25.66 0.62 -8.80
N LYS A 835 -24.74 -0.13 -8.22
CA LYS A 835 -24.70 -0.44 -6.80
C LYS A 835 -23.43 0.11 -6.16
N LEU A 836 -23.60 0.78 -5.02
CA LEU A 836 -22.51 1.07 -4.11
C LEU A 836 -22.37 -0.11 -3.16
N LEU A 837 -21.23 -0.77 -3.22
CA LEU A 837 -20.96 -1.99 -2.48
C LEU A 837 -19.71 -1.82 -1.63
N LYS A 838 -19.74 -2.37 -0.42
CA LYS A 838 -18.58 -2.48 0.45
C LYS A 838 -17.85 -3.79 0.17
N VAL A 839 -16.55 -3.73 -0.01
CA VAL A 839 -15.68 -4.90 -0.15
C VAL A 839 -15.55 -5.59 1.20
N ILE A 840 -15.91 -6.86 1.27
CA ILE A 840 -15.77 -7.68 2.48
C ILE A 840 -14.49 -8.50 2.41
N ASP A 841 -14.15 -9.00 1.22
CA ASP A 841 -13.03 -9.90 1.05
C ASP A 841 -12.47 -9.85 -0.38
N ILE A 842 -11.17 -10.04 -0.48
CA ILE A 842 -10.44 -10.09 -1.75
C ILE A 842 -9.56 -11.33 -1.73
N GLU A 843 -9.71 -12.15 -2.76
CA GLU A 843 -8.99 -13.41 -2.84
C GLU A 843 -7.75 -13.32 -3.73
N THR A 844 -6.95 -14.37 -3.64
CA THR A 844 -5.86 -14.57 -4.57
C THR A 844 -6.38 -14.86 -5.97
N GLU A 845 -5.58 -14.53 -6.97
CA GLU A 845 -5.85 -14.79 -8.38
C GLU A 845 -6.21 -16.26 -8.63
N MET A 846 -7.29 -16.50 -9.39
CA MET A 846 -7.75 -17.83 -9.77
C MET A 846 -8.13 -17.90 -11.26
N GLU A 847 -8.15 -19.12 -11.83
CA GLU A 847 -8.64 -19.35 -13.18
C GLU A 847 -10.15 -19.55 -13.21
N ILE A 848 -10.85 -18.76 -14.00
CA ILE A 848 -12.30 -18.83 -14.19
C ILE A 848 -12.67 -18.68 -15.66
N GLY A 849 -13.87 -19.14 -16.04
CA GLY A 849 -14.36 -18.95 -17.40
C GLY A 849 -14.54 -17.47 -17.75
N ALA A 850 -14.06 -17.04 -18.90
CA ALA A 850 -14.08 -15.64 -19.34
C ALA A 850 -15.48 -15.00 -19.28
N ALA A 851 -16.55 -15.79 -19.50
CA ALA A 851 -17.93 -15.31 -19.41
C ALA A 851 -18.40 -14.94 -18.00
N MET A 852 -17.65 -15.29 -16.95
CA MET A 852 -17.99 -15.00 -15.56
C MET A 852 -17.24 -13.76 -15.03
N THR A 853 -16.31 -13.22 -15.81
CA THR A 853 -15.48 -12.10 -15.38
C THR A 853 -16.15 -10.74 -15.58
N ASN A 854 -15.72 -9.76 -14.80
CA ASN A 854 -16.08 -8.32 -14.85
C ASN A 854 -17.58 -8.03 -14.69
N ARG A 855 -18.32 -8.90 -14.03
CA ARG A 855 -19.75 -8.73 -13.75
C ARG A 855 -20.08 -9.06 -12.31
N LEU A 856 -21.12 -8.43 -11.80
CA LEU A 856 -21.63 -8.69 -10.47
C LEU A 856 -22.52 -9.95 -10.50
N LEU A 857 -22.21 -10.89 -9.62
CA LEU A 857 -22.97 -12.12 -9.42
C LEU A 857 -23.62 -12.06 -8.03
N SER A 858 -24.84 -12.52 -7.89
CA SER A 858 -25.48 -12.73 -6.59
C SER A 858 -25.29 -14.19 -6.16
N GLU A 859 -25.06 -14.40 -4.87
CA GLU A 859 -25.03 -15.72 -4.25
C GLU A 859 -26.39 -16.42 -4.29
#